data_c20b3c8290a814ac9281a419a5501df2
#
_entry.id   c20b3c8290a814ac9281a419a5501df2
#
_cell.length_a   1.000
_cell.length_b   1.000
_cell.length_c   1.000
_cell.angle_alpha   90.00
_cell.angle_beta   90.00
_cell.angle_gamma   90.00
#
_symmetry.space_group_name_H-M   'P 1'
#
loop_
_entity.id
_entity.type
_entity.pdbx_description
1 polymer ?
#
loop_
_entity_poly.entity_id
_entity_poly.type
_entity_poly.pdbx_seq_one_letter_code
_entity_poly.pdbx_strand_id
1 'polypeptide(L)'
;MRKRKRRVMIAPYVPQIALYRQWLKDTRGLSFESYDAMWRWSVTDLDAYWKSIWDYFLIPSPKPPGSVLGRRDMPNAAWFPGAQVNYAKQVFRHVEAASKAGLPAVVSRNEKGAHRELSWRELKRQSASLALHLKAQGVKPGDRVAAYLPNIIEAMISFFATASIGGVWSLCAPDMGTAAVLDRFRQIEPKVLIACDGVSYAGKDYDRTQVVQELRAALPSVRHVILHDNLGGTGGVADAVRFADTTARDDAGTAAFEPEWMPFDHPLWIVYSSGTTGLPKPIVHGHGGILLMSLALNVIHNDVGCSYAPNSYGERYHWYSSTGWVMWNCQTNGLLNGTTCCIYDGNPGGVRDKPDWGTLWRFGAETGVTFFGAGAAFFANCMKADVELATCGDLSRIRALGTTGSPLSEETQRWGTQQFARLANSSGNPAQKDIWWCNMSGGTDFAGAFVGGNRELPQIPGEIQCRLLGCAVEAFDEQGRSVVNEVGELVCTEPLPSMPLYFWRDEDKRRYLSSYFDTYPANFDGSGRGPAWRHGDWLKITPNGGCIIYGRSDATINRHGLRMGTSELYSAVEALPEVVDSMVVDLEYLGRESYMPLFVVLREGINLDEALKAKINGAIRSALSPRFVPNGVFQVAEIPRTLSGKKQELPIKKLLLGQPIEKVINKDAMANPDCLGWYVSFAHARLGSGRKAS
;
A
#
# COMPACT_ATOMS: atom_id res chain seq x y z
N MET A 1 19.27 -17.20 40.17
CA MET A 1 19.07 -18.27 39.17
C MET A 1 19.13 -17.65 37.79
N ARG A 2 20.23 -17.87 37.05
CA ARG A 2 20.39 -17.36 35.65
C ARG A 2 19.51 -18.23 34.73
N LYS A 3 18.45 -17.64 34.14
CA LYS A 3 17.67 -18.28 33.08
C LYS A 3 18.60 -18.54 31.88
N ARG A 4 18.95 -19.77 31.60
CA ARG A 4 19.64 -20.22 30.40
C ARG A 4 18.75 -19.80 29.20
N LYS A 5 19.19 -18.81 28.44
CA LYS A 5 18.62 -18.54 27.11
C LYS A 5 18.75 -19.82 26.28
N ARG A 6 17.65 -20.46 25.95
CA ARG A 6 17.62 -21.52 24.94
C ARG A 6 18.16 -20.92 23.65
N ARG A 7 19.33 -21.33 23.20
CA ARG A 7 19.78 -21.13 21.82
C ARG A 7 18.79 -21.91 20.95
N VAL A 8 17.91 -21.21 20.27
CA VAL A 8 17.14 -21.78 19.19
C VAL A 8 18.16 -22.08 18.08
N MET A 9 18.40 -23.37 17.84
CA MET A 9 19.14 -23.78 16.64
C MET A 9 18.24 -23.42 15.45
N ILE A 10 18.59 -22.35 14.75
CA ILE A 10 17.91 -21.95 13.52
C ILE A 10 18.37 -22.95 12.46
N ALA A 11 17.48 -23.84 12.03
CA ALA A 11 17.69 -24.62 10.82
C ALA A 11 17.96 -23.64 9.64
N PRO A 12 18.74 -24.03 8.63
CA PRO A 12 18.96 -23.16 7.46
C PRO A 12 17.60 -22.67 6.93
N TYR A 13 17.45 -21.36 6.81
CA TYR A 13 16.22 -20.77 6.32
C TYR A 13 16.02 -21.15 4.85
N VAL A 14 14.81 -21.59 4.51
CA VAL A 14 14.40 -21.89 3.15
C VAL A 14 13.37 -20.82 2.70
N PRO A 15 13.63 -20.05 1.66
CA PRO A 15 12.67 -19.06 1.14
C PRO A 15 11.31 -19.66 0.82
N GLN A 16 10.25 -18.91 1.07
CA GLN A 16 8.87 -19.40 0.84
C GLN A 16 8.63 -19.76 -0.63
N ILE A 17 9.22 -19.02 -1.55
CA ILE A 17 9.16 -19.34 -2.99
C ILE A 17 9.83 -20.68 -3.31
N ALA A 18 10.93 -21.03 -2.62
CA ALA A 18 11.57 -22.32 -2.79
C ALA A 18 10.71 -23.45 -2.25
N LEU A 19 10.02 -23.25 -1.13
CA LEU A 19 9.05 -24.21 -0.57
C LEU A 19 7.88 -24.42 -1.54
N TYR A 20 7.36 -23.34 -2.10
CA TYR A 20 6.28 -23.42 -3.10
C TYR A 20 6.75 -24.14 -4.36
N ARG A 21 7.93 -23.84 -4.89
CA ARG A 21 8.52 -24.52 -6.06
C ARG A 21 8.73 -26.01 -5.80
N GLN A 22 9.21 -26.40 -4.60
CA GLN A 22 9.34 -27.80 -4.22
C GLN A 22 7.98 -28.48 -4.15
N TRP A 23 6.97 -27.83 -3.57
CA TRP A 23 5.61 -28.35 -3.54
C TRP A 23 5.03 -28.57 -4.96
N LEU A 24 5.26 -27.64 -5.90
CA LEU A 24 4.85 -27.80 -7.30
C LEU A 24 5.50 -29.04 -7.94
N LYS A 25 6.79 -29.26 -7.68
CA LYS A 25 7.50 -30.44 -8.14
C LYS A 25 6.89 -31.73 -7.58
N ASP A 26 6.67 -31.77 -6.26
CA ASP A 26 6.24 -32.99 -5.57
C ASP A 26 4.77 -33.33 -5.84
N THR A 27 3.90 -32.33 -6.02
CA THR A 27 2.45 -32.55 -6.13
C THR A 27 1.92 -32.41 -7.56
N ARG A 28 2.64 -31.71 -8.45
CA ARG A 28 2.22 -31.40 -9.82
C ARG A 28 3.21 -31.90 -10.88
N GLY A 29 4.39 -32.39 -10.48
CA GLY A 29 5.45 -32.79 -11.38
C GLY A 29 6.09 -31.62 -12.15
N LEU A 30 5.85 -30.36 -11.74
CA LEU A 30 6.34 -29.17 -12.40
C LEU A 30 7.73 -28.81 -11.89
N SER A 31 8.68 -28.67 -12.80
CA SER A 31 10.05 -28.22 -12.51
C SER A 31 10.43 -27.08 -13.45
N PHE A 32 11.12 -26.08 -12.93
CA PHE A 32 11.49 -24.88 -13.69
C PHE A 32 13.00 -24.68 -13.62
N GLU A 33 13.62 -24.42 -14.78
CA GLU A 33 15.06 -24.17 -14.91
C GLU A 33 15.45 -22.79 -14.36
N SER A 34 14.52 -21.84 -14.36
CA SER A 34 14.74 -20.47 -13.90
C SER A 34 13.46 -19.86 -13.35
N TYR A 35 13.59 -18.73 -12.66
CA TYR A 35 12.43 -17.93 -12.27
C TYR A 35 11.63 -17.43 -13.48
N ASP A 36 12.30 -17.03 -14.55
CA ASP A 36 11.62 -16.57 -15.79
C ASP A 36 10.76 -17.69 -16.41
N ALA A 37 11.25 -18.92 -16.42
CA ALA A 37 10.47 -20.07 -16.88
C ALA A 37 9.24 -20.31 -15.98
N MET A 38 9.39 -20.19 -14.67
CA MET A 38 8.29 -20.29 -13.72
C MET A 38 7.28 -19.14 -13.87
N TRP A 39 7.78 -17.91 -14.06
CA TRP A 39 6.94 -16.76 -14.33
C TRP A 39 6.14 -16.93 -15.64
N ARG A 40 6.78 -17.35 -16.73
CA ARG A 40 6.09 -17.60 -18.02
C ARG A 40 4.98 -18.63 -17.85
N TRP A 41 5.25 -19.74 -17.19
CA TRP A 41 4.20 -20.71 -16.88
C TRP A 41 3.04 -20.06 -16.14
N SER A 42 3.31 -19.27 -15.12
CA SER A 42 2.28 -18.68 -14.26
C SER A 42 1.37 -17.67 -14.99
N VAL A 43 1.82 -17.10 -16.11
CA VAL A 43 1.04 -16.12 -16.90
C VAL A 43 0.46 -16.71 -18.19
N THR A 44 0.95 -17.87 -18.64
CA THR A 44 0.39 -18.57 -19.81
C THR A 44 -0.66 -19.59 -19.43
N ASP A 45 -0.47 -20.30 -18.32
CA ASP A 45 -1.43 -21.28 -17.77
C ASP A 45 -2.02 -20.74 -16.45
N LEU A 46 -2.90 -19.75 -16.58
CA LEU A 46 -3.55 -19.10 -15.46
C LEU A 46 -4.37 -20.08 -14.60
N ASP A 47 -5.01 -21.05 -15.23
CA ASP A 47 -5.78 -22.08 -14.53
C ASP A 47 -4.88 -22.92 -13.62
N ALA A 48 -3.79 -23.44 -14.14
CA ALA A 48 -2.84 -24.24 -13.35
C ALA A 48 -2.20 -23.43 -12.23
N TYR A 49 -1.79 -22.17 -12.52
CA TYR A 49 -1.15 -21.33 -11.53
C TYR A 49 -2.11 -20.96 -10.37
N TRP A 50 -3.27 -20.37 -10.67
CA TRP A 50 -4.19 -19.94 -9.60
C TRP A 50 -4.83 -21.11 -8.86
N LYS A 51 -5.01 -22.26 -9.54
CA LYS A 51 -5.38 -23.50 -8.84
C LYS A 51 -4.29 -23.96 -7.88
N SER A 52 -3.02 -23.84 -8.27
CA SER A 52 -1.91 -24.21 -7.39
C SER A 52 -1.82 -23.31 -6.15
N ILE A 53 -2.10 -22.01 -6.28
CA ILE A 53 -2.21 -21.09 -5.14
C ILE A 53 -3.33 -21.51 -4.20
N TRP A 54 -4.53 -21.79 -4.75
CA TRP A 54 -5.65 -22.29 -3.96
C TRP A 54 -5.29 -23.54 -3.14
N ASP A 55 -4.65 -24.52 -3.79
CA ASP A 55 -4.33 -25.81 -3.18
C ASP A 55 -3.15 -25.71 -2.19
N TYR A 56 -2.11 -24.96 -2.54
CA TYR A 56 -0.94 -24.78 -1.68
C TYR A 56 -1.31 -24.14 -0.33
N PHE A 57 -2.19 -23.15 -0.36
CA PHE A 57 -2.67 -22.48 0.85
C PHE A 57 -3.90 -23.16 1.46
N LEU A 58 -4.39 -24.26 0.88
CA LEU A 58 -5.54 -25.01 1.40
C LEU A 58 -6.73 -24.08 1.68
N ILE A 59 -7.11 -23.24 0.73
CA ILE A 59 -8.19 -22.26 0.91
C ILE A 59 -9.49 -23.00 1.23
N PRO A 60 -10.13 -22.70 2.39
CA PRO A 60 -11.33 -23.41 2.80
C PRO A 60 -12.51 -23.05 1.90
N SER A 61 -13.23 -24.07 1.45
CA SER A 61 -14.47 -23.94 0.71
C SER A 61 -15.36 -25.16 0.99
N PRO A 62 -16.68 -24.99 1.11
CA PRO A 62 -17.60 -26.11 1.35
C PRO A 62 -17.74 -27.01 0.12
N LYS A 63 -17.37 -26.50 -1.07
CA LYS A 63 -17.39 -27.22 -2.35
C LYS A 63 -16.12 -26.92 -3.12
N PRO A 64 -15.46 -27.94 -3.70
CA PRO A 64 -14.36 -27.73 -4.63
C PRO A 64 -14.83 -26.86 -5.81
N PRO A 65 -13.99 -25.93 -6.31
CA PRO A 65 -14.33 -25.17 -7.52
C PRO A 65 -14.43 -26.08 -8.73
N GLY A 66 -15.46 -25.89 -9.56
CA GLY A 66 -15.66 -26.69 -10.77
C GLY A 66 -14.68 -26.34 -11.91
N SER A 67 -14.28 -25.08 -11.96
CA SER A 67 -13.24 -24.56 -12.87
C SER A 67 -12.50 -23.42 -12.19
N VAL A 68 -11.34 -23.03 -12.71
CA VAL A 68 -10.55 -21.92 -12.20
C VAL A 68 -10.94 -20.62 -12.89
N LEU A 69 -10.77 -20.57 -14.20
CA LEU A 69 -11.13 -19.43 -15.03
C LEU A 69 -12.31 -19.80 -15.93
N GLY A 70 -13.51 -19.41 -15.50
CA GLY A 70 -14.74 -19.67 -16.26
C GLY A 70 -14.90 -18.74 -17.46
N ARG A 71 -14.32 -17.53 -17.38
CA ARG A 71 -14.26 -16.54 -18.47
C ARG A 71 -12.99 -15.72 -18.34
N ARG A 72 -12.24 -15.59 -19.45
CA ARG A 72 -10.92 -14.93 -19.48
C ARG A 72 -10.98 -13.45 -19.85
N ASP A 73 -12.12 -12.93 -20.26
CA ASP A 73 -12.23 -11.57 -20.77
C ASP A 73 -11.85 -10.53 -19.71
N MET A 74 -10.98 -9.57 -20.04
CA MET A 74 -10.80 -8.37 -19.25
C MET A 74 -11.74 -7.26 -19.75
N PRO A 75 -12.40 -6.56 -18.83
CA PRO A 75 -12.36 -6.65 -17.36
C PRO A 75 -13.32 -7.66 -16.71
N ASN A 76 -13.93 -8.54 -17.43
CA ASN A 76 -15.03 -9.38 -16.93
C ASN A 76 -14.60 -10.83 -16.64
N ALA A 77 -13.35 -11.08 -16.32
CA ALA A 77 -12.87 -12.42 -15.95
C ALA A 77 -13.68 -13.01 -14.78
N ALA A 78 -14.06 -14.27 -14.90
CA ALA A 78 -14.82 -15.00 -13.88
C ALA A 78 -13.94 -16.07 -13.24
N TRP A 79 -13.48 -15.82 -12.03
CA TRP A 79 -12.60 -16.71 -11.28
C TRP A 79 -13.38 -17.66 -10.38
N PHE A 80 -13.01 -18.94 -10.36
CA PHE A 80 -13.55 -19.98 -9.50
C PHE A 80 -15.08 -19.96 -9.40
N PRO A 81 -15.80 -20.01 -10.54
CA PRO A 81 -17.25 -19.88 -10.56
C PRO A 81 -17.90 -20.96 -9.68
N GLY A 82 -18.84 -20.53 -8.84
CA GLY A 82 -19.55 -21.35 -7.88
C GLY A 82 -18.79 -21.68 -6.59
N ALA A 83 -17.51 -21.32 -6.47
CA ALA A 83 -16.79 -21.46 -5.21
C ALA A 83 -17.33 -20.49 -4.14
N GLN A 84 -17.27 -20.94 -2.90
CA GLN A 84 -17.63 -20.13 -1.74
C GLN A 84 -16.42 -20.02 -0.79
N VAL A 85 -16.12 -18.82 -0.37
CA VAL A 85 -14.99 -18.50 0.50
C VAL A 85 -15.40 -17.47 1.54
N ASN A 86 -14.56 -17.23 2.54
CA ASN A 86 -14.65 -16.06 3.39
C ASN A 86 -13.26 -15.69 3.90
N TYR A 87 -12.90 -14.42 3.78
CA TYR A 87 -11.61 -13.89 4.23
C TYR A 87 -11.33 -14.20 5.71
N ALA A 88 -12.32 -13.95 6.59
CA ALA A 88 -12.19 -14.22 8.01
C ALA A 88 -12.05 -15.73 8.34
N LYS A 89 -12.67 -16.62 7.56
CA LYS A 89 -12.47 -18.07 7.73
C LYS A 89 -11.02 -18.48 7.47
N GLN A 90 -10.38 -17.90 6.45
CA GLN A 90 -8.97 -18.15 6.18
C GLN A 90 -8.09 -17.69 7.35
N VAL A 91 -8.39 -16.56 7.97
CA VAL A 91 -7.67 -16.06 9.15
C VAL A 91 -7.93 -16.96 10.37
N PHE A 92 -9.18 -17.23 10.68
CA PHE A 92 -9.53 -17.93 11.93
C PHE A 92 -9.19 -19.43 11.94
N ARG A 93 -8.86 -20.03 10.79
CA ARG A 93 -8.31 -21.41 10.77
C ARG A 93 -7.00 -21.57 11.53
N HIS A 94 -6.27 -20.47 11.73
CA HIS A 94 -4.97 -20.46 12.42
C HIS A 94 -5.09 -20.36 13.94
N VAL A 95 -6.28 -20.08 14.48
CA VAL A 95 -6.51 -19.79 15.92
C VAL A 95 -5.94 -20.88 16.82
N GLU A 96 -6.27 -22.14 16.59
CA GLU A 96 -5.87 -23.21 17.48
C GLU A 96 -4.35 -23.49 17.42
N ALA A 97 -3.78 -23.55 16.22
CA ALA A 97 -2.36 -23.83 16.03
C ALA A 97 -1.48 -22.70 16.58
N ALA A 98 -1.81 -21.45 16.29
CA ALA A 98 -1.07 -20.29 16.76
C ALA A 98 -1.22 -20.10 18.29
N SER A 99 -2.42 -20.36 18.85
CA SER A 99 -2.64 -20.32 20.30
C SER A 99 -1.84 -21.39 21.03
N LYS A 100 -1.79 -22.62 20.47
CA LYS A 100 -0.95 -23.69 21.01
C LYS A 100 0.54 -23.34 20.98
N ALA A 101 0.97 -22.60 19.97
CA ALA A 101 2.34 -22.09 19.86
C ALA A 101 2.61 -20.90 20.80
N GLY A 102 1.59 -20.34 21.46
CA GLY A 102 1.73 -19.19 22.36
C GLY A 102 2.04 -17.88 21.66
N LEU A 103 1.65 -17.74 20.39
CA LEU A 103 1.91 -16.56 19.57
C LEU A 103 0.71 -15.62 19.55
N PRO A 104 0.91 -14.27 19.63
CA PRO A 104 -0.15 -13.30 19.45
C PRO A 104 -0.55 -13.20 17.95
N ALA A 105 -1.79 -12.81 17.69
CA ALA A 105 -2.23 -12.42 16.36
C ALA A 105 -1.71 -11.02 16.01
N VAL A 106 -1.85 -10.08 16.95
CA VAL A 106 -1.46 -8.67 16.74
C VAL A 106 -0.65 -8.20 17.94
N VAL A 107 0.43 -7.50 17.66
CA VAL A 107 1.22 -6.71 18.61
C VAL A 107 1.07 -5.25 18.22
N SER A 108 0.56 -4.43 19.11
CA SER A 108 0.29 -3.01 18.85
C SER A 108 1.07 -2.12 19.79
N ARG A 109 1.56 -1.01 19.26
CA ARG A 109 2.13 0.09 20.05
C ARG A 109 1.67 1.42 19.46
N ASN A 110 1.41 2.40 20.34
CA ASN A 110 1.16 3.78 19.93
C ASN A 110 2.34 4.70 20.28
N GLU A 111 2.30 5.94 19.78
CA GLU A 111 3.37 6.91 20.02
C GLU A 111 3.50 7.36 21.49
N LYS A 112 2.46 7.16 22.32
CA LYS A 112 2.51 7.39 23.78
C LYS A 112 3.17 6.24 24.53
N GLY A 113 3.58 5.16 23.85
CA GLY A 113 4.26 4.02 24.43
C GLY A 113 3.33 2.93 24.96
N ALA A 114 2.02 3.05 24.78
CA ALA A 114 1.11 1.95 25.15
C ALA A 114 1.38 0.73 24.27
N HIS A 115 1.57 -0.42 24.89
CA HIS A 115 1.84 -1.70 24.26
C HIS A 115 0.67 -2.64 24.54
N ARG A 116 0.16 -3.31 23.51
CA ARG A 116 -0.93 -4.27 23.62
C ARG A 116 -0.64 -5.48 22.74
N GLU A 117 -0.97 -6.66 23.24
CA GLU A 117 -0.99 -7.89 22.45
C GLU A 117 -2.41 -8.45 22.42
N LEU A 118 -2.86 -8.86 21.22
CA LEU A 118 -4.12 -9.55 21.01
C LEU A 118 -3.85 -11.00 20.64
N SER A 119 -4.33 -11.95 21.46
CA SER A 119 -4.23 -13.36 21.13
C SER A 119 -5.14 -13.74 19.97
N TRP A 120 -4.84 -14.84 19.28
CA TRP A 120 -5.69 -15.36 18.19
C TRP A 120 -7.11 -15.71 18.66
N ARG A 121 -7.23 -16.22 19.89
CA ARG A 121 -8.55 -16.53 20.48
C ARG A 121 -9.34 -15.26 20.75
N GLU A 122 -8.71 -14.26 21.31
CA GLU A 122 -9.36 -12.97 21.54
C GLU A 122 -9.73 -12.26 20.24
N LEU A 123 -8.87 -12.32 19.21
CA LEU A 123 -9.22 -11.78 17.89
C LEU A 123 -10.50 -12.44 17.34
N LYS A 124 -10.59 -13.79 17.40
CA LYS A 124 -11.81 -14.49 16.94
C LYS A 124 -13.02 -14.14 17.83
N ARG A 125 -12.86 -14.17 19.15
CA ARG A 125 -13.96 -13.89 20.10
C ARG A 125 -14.53 -12.48 19.94
N GLN A 126 -13.67 -11.46 19.94
CA GLN A 126 -14.09 -10.06 19.81
C GLN A 126 -14.71 -9.78 18.43
N SER A 127 -14.15 -10.36 17.38
CA SER A 127 -14.74 -10.27 16.04
C SER A 127 -16.09 -10.97 15.97
N ALA A 128 -16.27 -12.12 16.61
CA ALA A 128 -17.55 -12.82 16.69
C ALA A 128 -18.59 -12.01 17.48
N SER A 129 -18.20 -11.43 18.62
CA SER A 129 -19.07 -10.56 19.43
C SER A 129 -19.60 -9.39 18.61
N LEU A 130 -18.70 -8.65 17.95
CA LEU A 130 -19.08 -7.51 17.10
C LEU A 130 -19.90 -7.96 15.88
N ALA A 131 -19.57 -9.09 15.24
CA ALA A 131 -20.34 -9.64 14.12
C ALA A 131 -21.79 -9.95 14.51
N LEU A 132 -22.00 -10.58 15.67
CA LEU A 132 -23.31 -10.84 16.23
C LEU A 132 -24.08 -9.54 16.56
N HIS A 133 -23.37 -8.53 17.08
CA HIS A 133 -23.95 -7.21 17.31
C HIS A 133 -24.41 -6.57 15.99
N LEU A 134 -23.55 -6.55 14.96
CA LEU A 134 -23.89 -6.02 13.63
C LEU A 134 -25.10 -6.73 13.02
N LYS A 135 -25.19 -8.06 13.14
CA LYS A 135 -26.37 -8.84 12.71
C LYS A 135 -27.63 -8.43 13.48
N ALA A 136 -27.54 -8.23 14.78
CA ALA A 136 -28.67 -7.76 15.60
C ALA A 136 -29.13 -6.35 15.20
N GLN A 137 -28.21 -5.50 14.69
CA GLN A 137 -28.55 -4.19 14.11
C GLN A 137 -29.03 -4.28 12.65
N GLY A 138 -29.28 -5.47 12.13
CA GLY A 138 -29.84 -5.71 10.81
C GLY A 138 -28.86 -5.56 9.66
N VAL A 139 -27.55 -5.62 9.90
CA VAL A 139 -26.54 -5.70 8.84
C VAL A 139 -26.63 -7.04 8.13
N LYS A 140 -26.71 -7.01 6.80
CA LYS A 140 -26.83 -8.16 5.91
C LYS A 140 -25.64 -8.24 4.98
N PRO A 141 -25.39 -9.40 4.33
CA PRO A 141 -24.39 -9.48 3.26
C PRO A 141 -24.60 -8.39 2.21
N GLY A 142 -23.52 -7.72 1.81
CA GLY A 142 -23.54 -6.58 0.89
C GLY A 142 -23.80 -5.22 1.52
N ASP A 143 -24.25 -5.14 2.77
CA ASP A 143 -24.35 -3.85 3.49
C ASP A 143 -22.96 -3.29 3.81
N ARG A 144 -22.81 -1.97 3.68
CA ARG A 144 -21.51 -1.30 3.94
C ARG A 144 -21.40 -0.92 5.40
N VAL A 145 -20.25 -1.30 5.97
CA VAL A 145 -19.78 -0.87 7.29
C VAL A 145 -18.58 0.02 7.06
N ALA A 146 -18.74 1.31 7.33
CA ALA A 146 -17.66 2.29 7.21
C ALA A 146 -16.97 2.49 8.55
N ALA A 147 -15.67 2.75 8.50
CA ALA A 147 -14.90 3.06 9.69
C ALA A 147 -14.05 4.32 9.52
N TYR A 148 -13.90 5.05 10.62
CA TYR A 148 -13.03 6.21 10.79
C TYR A 148 -12.12 5.95 11.98
N LEU A 149 -11.08 5.12 11.74
CA LEU A 149 -10.22 4.54 12.78
C LEU A 149 -8.74 4.62 12.41
N PRO A 150 -7.83 4.85 13.37
CA PRO A 150 -6.39 4.77 13.16
C PRO A 150 -5.91 3.32 13.08
N ASN A 151 -4.58 3.11 12.97
CA ASN A 151 -3.98 1.77 12.87
C ASN A 151 -3.92 1.06 14.23
N ILE A 152 -5.06 0.64 14.73
CA ILE A 152 -5.27 -0.01 16.03
C ILE A 152 -5.93 -1.38 15.88
N ILE A 153 -5.87 -2.17 16.94
CA ILE A 153 -6.45 -3.53 17.02
C ILE A 153 -7.95 -3.51 16.69
N GLU A 154 -8.67 -2.49 17.13
CA GLU A 154 -10.10 -2.32 16.95
C GLU A 154 -10.49 -2.17 15.47
N ALA A 155 -9.63 -1.59 14.64
CA ALA A 155 -9.83 -1.53 13.20
C ALA A 155 -9.79 -2.94 12.56
N MET A 156 -8.85 -3.80 12.99
CA MET A 156 -8.78 -5.18 12.52
C MET A 156 -9.97 -6.03 12.99
N ILE A 157 -10.36 -5.92 14.27
CA ILE A 157 -11.55 -6.60 14.81
C ILE A 157 -12.79 -6.21 14.02
N SER A 158 -12.97 -4.91 13.71
CA SER A 158 -14.10 -4.38 12.96
C SER A 158 -14.14 -4.91 11.52
N PHE A 159 -12.98 -4.99 10.89
CA PHE A 159 -12.85 -5.56 9.54
C PHE A 159 -13.24 -7.04 9.53
N PHE A 160 -12.70 -7.85 10.45
CA PHE A 160 -13.01 -9.28 10.50
C PHE A 160 -14.46 -9.56 10.89
N ALA A 161 -15.03 -8.77 11.80
CA ALA A 161 -16.44 -8.86 12.14
C ALA A 161 -17.34 -8.62 10.92
N THR A 162 -17.03 -7.54 10.17
CA THR A 162 -17.77 -7.18 8.95
C THR A 162 -17.64 -8.25 7.87
N ALA A 163 -16.41 -8.68 7.57
CA ALA A 163 -16.15 -9.70 6.56
C ALA A 163 -16.78 -11.05 6.91
N SER A 164 -16.84 -11.40 8.22
CA SER A 164 -17.43 -12.66 8.70
C SER A 164 -18.90 -12.84 8.33
N ILE A 165 -19.66 -11.74 8.23
CA ILE A 165 -21.09 -11.74 7.92
C ILE A 165 -21.38 -11.30 6.48
N GLY A 166 -20.37 -11.22 5.62
CA GLY A 166 -20.51 -10.75 4.24
C GLY A 166 -20.80 -9.26 4.11
N GLY A 167 -20.59 -8.46 5.16
CA GLY A 167 -20.63 -7.01 5.08
C GLY A 167 -19.44 -6.47 4.25
N VAL A 168 -19.61 -5.31 3.64
CA VAL A 168 -18.60 -4.67 2.81
C VAL A 168 -17.88 -3.60 3.63
N TRP A 169 -16.59 -3.81 3.85
CA TRP A 169 -15.77 -2.93 4.67
C TRP A 169 -15.28 -1.69 3.91
N SER A 170 -15.23 -0.54 4.57
CA SER A 170 -14.58 0.66 4.03
C SER A 170 -13.97 1.48 5.17
N LEU A 171 -12.72 1.92 5.01
CA LEU A 171 -11.97 2.56 6.09
C LEU A 171 -11.33 3.87 5.62
N CYS A 172 -11.52 4.93 6.41
CA CYS A 172 -10.83 6.20 6.30
C CYS A 172 -10.02 6.46 7.56
N ALA A 173 -8.85 7.05 7.39
CA ALA A 173 -7.98 7.40 8.50
C ALA A 173 -8.45 8.71 9.19
N PRO A 174 -8.29 8.84 10.52
CA PRO A 174 -8.72 10.02 11.27
C PRO A 174 -7.89 11.28 11.02
N ASP A 175 -6.81 11.21 10.27
CA ASP A 175 -6.06 12.35 9.74
C ASP A 175 -6.78 13.03 8.56
N MET A 176 -7.78 12.34 7.96
CA MET A 176 -8.63 12.91 6.92
C MET A 176 -9.70 13.83 7.53
N GLY A 177 -9.85 15.03 6.95
CA GLY A 177 -10.91 15.95 7.34
C GLY A 177 -12.31 15.50 6.88
N THR A 178 -13.35 16.13 7.44
CA THR A 178 -14.76 15.77 7.21
C THR A 178 -15.11 15.70 5.72
N ALA A 179 -14.73 16.70 4.91
CA ALA A 179 -15.05 16.72 3.48
C ALA A 179 -14.46 15.53 2.74
N ALA A 180 -13.18 15.19 3.00
CA ALA A 180 -12.50 14.07 2.36
C ALA A 180 -13.15 12.72 2.71
N VAL A 181 -13.63 12.55 3.95
CA VAL A 181 -14.34 11.35 4.37
C VAL A 181 -15.72 11.28 3.72
N LEU A 182 -16.45 12.41 3.67
CA LEU A 182 -17.77 12.49 3.03
C LEU A 182 -17.72 12.24 1.52
N ASP A 183 -16.69 12.69 0.82
CA ASP A 183 -16.45 12.39 -0.60
C ASP A 183 -16.37 10.89 -0.89
N ARG A 184 -16.02 10.10 0.12
CA ARG A 184 -15.94 8.64 0.05
C ARG A 184 -17.22 7.99 0.51
N PHE A 185 -17.65 8.27 1.73
CA PHE A 185 -18.74 7.54 2.38
C PHE A 185 -20.12 7.85 1.81
N ARG A 186 -20.36 9.06 1.28
CA ARG A 186 -21.60 9.37 0.55
C ARG A 186 -21.80 8.51 -0.69
N GLN A 187 -20.71 8.13 -1.36
CA GLN A 187 -20.79 7.28 -2.55
C GLN A 187 -21.29 5.86 -2.21
N ILE A 188 -20.94 5.34 -1.03
CA ILE A 188 -21.19 3.95 -0.65
C ILE A 188 -22.38 3.78 0.30
N GLU A 189 -22.94 4.86 0.86
CA GLU A 189 -24.11 4.85 1.74
C GLU A 189 -24.00 3.80 2.86
N PRO A 190 -23.05 3.94 3.80
CA PRO A 190 -22.83 2.95 4.84
C PRO A 190 -24.02 2.89 5.81
N LYS A 191 -24.32 1.68 6.29
CA LYS A 191 -25.36 1.44 7.28
C LYS A 191 -24.89 1.64 8.71
N VAL A 192 -23.61 1.35 8.93
CA VAL A 192 -22.93 1.48 10.23
C VAL A 192 -21.69 2.32 10.06
N LEU A 193 -21.43 3.20 11.02
CA LEU A 193 -20.19 3.95 11.18
C LEU A 193 -19.49 3.51 12.47
N ILE A 194 -18.27 2.98 12.35
CA ILE A 194 -17.40 2.68 13.49
C ILE A 194 -16.32 3.76 13.54
N ALA A 195 -16.22 4.50 14.63
CA ALA A 195 -15.31 5.64 14.72
C ALA A 195 -14.55 5.66 16.04
N CYS A 196 -13.54 6.53 16.16
CA CYS A 196 -12.90 6.83 17.43
C CYS A 196 -13.14 8.29 17.83
N ASP A 197 -12.98 8.56 19.15
CA ASP A 197 -13.07 9.89 19.73
C ASP A 197 -11.92 10.81 19.28
N GLY A 198 -10.77 10.22 18.90
CA GLY A 198 -9.62 10.97 18.42
C GLY A 198 -8.35 10.14 18.28
N VAL A 199 -7.25 10.82 17.97
CA VAL A 199 -5.93 10.20 17.72
C VAL A 199 -4.82 11.04 18.33
N SER A 200 -3.72 10.36 18.71
CA SER A 200 -2.45 11.00 19.04
C SER A 200 -1.52 10.91 17.84
N TYR A 201 -1.00 12.04 17.38
CA TYR A 201 -0.09 12.08 16.24
C TYR A 201 0.92 13.20 16.36
N ALA A 202 2.19 12.87 16.17
CA ALA A 202 3.31 13.83 16.24
C ALA A 202 3.38 14.58 17.56
N GLY A 203 3.06 13.92 18.68
CA GLY A 203 3.10 14.46 20.03
C GLY A 203 1.88 15.27 20.45
N LYS A 204 0.81 15.30 19.64
CA LYS A 204 -0.43 16.04 19.93
C LYS A 204 -1.64 15.12 19.85
N ASP A 205 -2.63 15.41 20.72
CA ASP A 205 -3.94 14.79 20.66
C ASP A 205 -4.87 15.59 19.76
N TYR A 206 -5.59 14.90 18.89
CA TYR A 206 -6.58 15.47 17.98
C TYR A 206 -7.93 14.84 18.30
N ASP A 207 -8.80 15.60 18.98
CA ASP A 207 -10.21 15.22 19.17
C ASP A 207 -10.91 15.13 17.79
N ARG A 208 -11.66 14.06 17.56
CA ARG A 208 -12.44 13.82 16.35
C ARG A 208 -13.94 13.69 16.61
N THR A 209 -14.37 13.91 17.84
CA THR A 209 -15.77 13.79 18.25
C THR A 209 -16.69 14.65 17.37
N GLN A 210 -16.31 15.90 17.13
CA GLN A 210 -17.08 16.79 16.27
C GLN A 210 -17.12 16.26 14.81
N VAL A 211 -16.00 15.79 14.28
CA VAL A 211 -15.96 15.18 12.92
C VAL A 211 -16.91 14.00 12.83
N VAL A 212 -16.96 13.13 13.84
CA VAL A 212 -17.87 11.98 13.87
C VAL A 212 -19.33 12.44 13.91
N GLN A 213 -19.66 13.50 14.66
CA GLN A 213 -21.00 14.09 14.68
C GLN A 213 -21.40 14.66 13.31
N GLU A 214 -20.49 15.37 12.65
CA GLU A 214 -20.70 15.91 11.29
C GLU A 214 -20.89 14.79 10.26
N LEU A 215 -20.06 13.74 10.31
CA LEU A 215 -20.21 12.57 9.44
C LEU A 215 -21.58 11.90 9.64
N ARG A 216 -22.02 11.69 10.89
CA ARG A 216 -23.33 11.12 11.20
C ARG A 216 -24.45 11.97 10.63
N ALA A 217 -24.40 13.29 10.85
CA ALA A 217 -25.43 14.21 10.37
C ALA A 217 -25.50 14.27 8.82
N ALA A 218 -24.35 14.16 8.15
CA ALA A 218 -24.22 14.26 6.68
C ALA A 218 -24.42 12.92 5.95
N LEU A 219 -24.55 11.80 6.67
CA LEU A 219 -24.72 10.44 6.14
C LEU A 219 -26.07 9.83 6.59
N PRO A 220 -27.18 10.16 5.94
CA PRO A 220 -28.53 9.72 6.36
C PRO A 220 -28.72 8.19 6.28
N SER A 221 -27.83 7.48 5.58
CA SER A 221 -27.81 6.01 5.52
C SER A 221 -27.31 5.36 6.81
N VAL A 222 -26.50 6.07 7.62
CA VAL A 222 -25.97 5.59 8.89
C VAL A 222 -27.08 5.53 9.93
N ARG A 223 -27.42 4.32 10.34
CA ARG A 223 -28.44 4.04 11.35
C ARG A 223 -27.85 3.69 12.70
N HIS A 224 -26.57 3.31 12.74
CA HIS A 224 -25.90 2.86 13.95
C HIS A 224 -24.46 3.37 13.98
N VAL A 225 -24.07 3.96 15.10
CA VAL A 225 -22.70 4.47 15.33
C VAL A 225 -22.09 3.69 16.48
N ILE A 226 -20.88 3.19 16.28
CA ILE A 226 -20.06 2.54 17.31
C ILE A 226 -18.82 3.41 17.54
N LEU A 227 -18.60 3.83 18.79
CA LEU A 227 -17.50 4.73 19.14
C LEU A 227 -16.46 4.02 20.00
N HIS A 228 -15.19 4.10 19.59
CA HIS A 228 -14.03 3.65 20.35
C HIS A 228 -13.40 4.81 21.10
N ASP A 229 -13.19 4.63 22.42
CA ASP A 229 -12.54 5.61 23.31
C ASP A 229 -11.00 5.50 23.16
N ASN A 230 -10.43 6.08 22.12
CA ASN A 230 -8.99 5.98 21.81
C ASN A 230 -8.15 6.99 22.60
N LEU A 231 -8.70 8.18 22.89
CA LEU A 231 -8.08 9.20 23.73
C LEU A 231 -8.54 9.11 25.18
N GLY A 232 -9.51 8.28 25.50
CA GLY A 232 -10.11 8.17 26.84
C GLY A 232 -11.09 9.31 27.14
N GLY A 233 -11.57 10.00 26.13
CA GLY A 233 -12.56 11.05 26.24
C GLY A 233 -13.96 10.47 26.46
N THR A 234 -14.70 11.06 27.40
CA THR A 234 -16.13 10.73 27.60
C THR A 234 -17.05 11.59 26.72
N GLY A 235 -16.49 12.35 25.78
CA GLY A 235 -17.20 13.27 24.89
C GLY A 235 -18.13 12.53 23.95
N GLY A 236 -19.45 12.58 24.23
CA GLY A 236 -20.43 11.75 23.58
C GLY A 236 -20.77 12.20 22.17
N VAL A 237 -20.68 11.29 21.23
CA VAL A 237 -21.51 11.29 20.04
C VAL A 237 -22.87 10.75 20.47
N ALA A 238 -23.94 11.54 20.32
CA ALA A 238 -25.27 11.16 20.76
C ALA A 238 -25.69 9.82 20.15
N ASP A 239 -26.30 8.93 20.97
CA ASP A 239 -26.74 7.57 20.60
C ASP A 239 -25.67 6.63 20.04
N ALA A 240 -24.38 6.94 20.19
CA ALA A 240 -23.33 6.01 19.84
C ALA A 240 -23.20 4.91 20.92
N VAL A 241 -23.01 3.67 20.46
CA VAL A 241 -22.71 2.53 21.34
C VAL A 241 -21.18 2.46 21.52
N ARG A 242 -20.72 2.18 22.73
CA ARG A 242 -19.29 2.02 22.99
C ARG A 242 -18.76 0.75 22.32
N PHE A 243 -17.61 0.87 21.66
CA PHE A 243 -16.98 -0.27 20.99
C PHE A 243 -16.70 -1.43 21.98
N ALA A 244 -16.26 -1.11 23.19
CA ALA A 244 -16.01 -2.11 24.22
C ALA A 244 -17.24 -2.95 24.55
N ASP A 245 -18.44 -2.34 24.57
CA ASP A 245 -19.67 -3.06 24.86
C ASP A 245 -20.07 -4.02 23.72
N THR A 246 -19.76 -3.65 22.46
CA THR A 246 -20.04 -4.50 21.29
C THR A 246 -19.11 -5.70 21.17
N THR A 247 -17.94 -5.64 21.81
CA THR A 247 -16.91 -6.71 21.79
C THR A 247 -16.82 -7.49 23.11
N ALA A 248 -17.64 -7.13 24.11
CA ALA A 248 -17.57 -7.70 25.44
C ALA A 248 -18.15 -9.12 25.56
N ARG A 249 -19.01 -9.52 24.62
CA ARG A 249 -19.72 -10.81 24.68
C ARG A 249 -18.75 -11.96 24.65
N ASP A 250 -18.90 -12.89 25.64
CA ASP A 250 -18.12 -14.11 25.76
C ASP A 250 -19.06 -15.23 26.26
N ASP A 251 -19.75 -15.87 25.33
CA ASP A 251 -20.79 -16.84 25.60
C ASP A 251 -20.80 -17.96 24.55
N ALA A 252 -21.73 -18.89 24.69
CA ALA A 252 -21.91 -19.98 23.73
C ALA A 252 -22.14 -19.50 22.29
N GLY A 253 -22.75 -18.33 22.10
CA GLY A 253 -22.97 -17.74 20.78
C GLY A 253 -21.69 -17.27 20.12
N THR A 254 -20.78 -16.62 20.85
CA THR A 254 -19.45 -16.24 20.34
C THR A 254 -18.55 -17.43 20.14
N ALA A 255 -18.62 -18.43 21.04
CA ALA A 255 -17.84 -19.67 20.93
C ALA A 255 -18.25 -20.50 19.68
N ALA A 256 -19.56 -20.54 19.38
CA ALA A 256 -20.10 -21.27 18.22
C ALA A 256 -20.11 -20.45 16.93
N PHE A 257 -19.72 -19.18 16.98
CA PHE A 257 -19.75 -18.32 15.80
C PHE A 257 -18.73 -18.76 14.74
N GLU A 258 -19.24 -18.92 13.50
CA GLU A 258 -18.42 -19.18 12.33
C GLU A 258 -18.73 -18.17 11.24
N PRO A 259 -17.71 -17.62 10.55
CA PRO A 259 -17.93 -16.74 9.41
C PRO A 259 -18.77 -17.42 8.32
N GLU A 260 -19.63 -16.67 7.68
CA GLU A 260 -20.55 -17.17 6.65
C GLU A 260 -19.81 -17.44 5.32
N TRP A 261 -20.26 -18.45 4.58
CA TRP A 261 -19.73 -18.69 3.25
C TRP A 261 -20.27 -17.67 2.26
N MET A 262 -19.37 -17.03 1.50
CA MET A 262 -19.69 -16.03 0.48
C MET A 262 -19.30 -16.53 -0.90
N PRO A 263 -20.00 -16.14 -1.97
CA PRO A 263 -19.52 -16.34 -3.34
C PRO A 263 -18.08 -15.79 -3.49
N PHE A 264 -17.29 -16.39 -4.38
CA PHE A 264 -15.90 -16.01 -4.61
C PHE A 264 -15.74 -14.50 -4.91
N ASP A 265 -16.65 -13.97 -5.71
CA ASP A 265 -16.73 -12.57 -6.12
C ASP A 265 -17.61 -11.68 -5.21
N HIS A 266 -18.03 -12.18 -4.05
CA HIS A 266 -18.75 -11.33 -3.09
C HIS A 266 -17.87 -10.17 -2.62
N PRO A 267 -18.37 -8.92 -2.61
CA PRO A 267 -17.61 -7.76 -2.17
C PRO A 267 -17.06 -7.92 -0.75
N LEU A 268 -15.75 -7.72 -0.58
CA LEU A 268 -15.07 -7.74 0.72
C LEU A 268 -14.88 -6.33 1.26
N TRP A 269 -14.35 -5.45 0.43
CA TRP A 269 -14.07 -4.06 0.81
C TRP A 269 -14.21 -3.08 -0.35
N ILE A 270 -14.33 -1.82 0.01
CA ILE A 270 -14.24 -0.68 -0.88
C ILE A 270 -13.06 0.17 -0.44
N VAL A 271 -12.07 0.30 -1.30
CA VAL A 271 -10.91 1.17 -1.13
C VAL A 271 -10.97 2.32 -2.14
N TYR A 272 -10.18 3.36 -1.93
CA TYR A 272 -10.25 4.55 -2.76
C TYR A 272 -8.91 4.91 -3.36
N SER A 273 -8.90 5.25 -4.65
CA SER A 273 -7.78 5.89 -5.29
C SER A 273 -8.17 7.29 -5.77
N SER A 274 -7.18 8.16 -5.92
CA SER A 274 -7.40 9.50 -6.46
C SER A 274 -7.90 9.40 -7.91
N GLY A 275 -9.08 9.98 -8.17
CA GLY A 275 -9.62 10.09 -9.52
C GLY A 275 -8.99 11.25 -10.28
N THR A 276 -8.86 11.13 -11.59
CA THR A 276 -8.46 12.24 -12.49
C THR A 276 -9.55 13.32 -12.59
N THR A 277 -10.77 13.02 -12.17
CA THR A 277 -11.99 13.83 -12.35
C THR A 277 -12.55 14.45 -11.07
N GLY A 278 -11.80 14.44 -9.96
CA GLY A 278 -12.18 15.10 -8.70
C GLY A 278 -12.54 14.13 -7.57
N LEU A 279 -13.65 13.39 -7.65
CA LEU A 279 -14.03 12.45 -6.58
C LEU A 279 -13.17 11.18 -6.60
N PRO A 280 -12.82 10.64 -5.41
CA PRO A 280 -12.12 9.36 -5.29
C PRO A 280 -12.90 8.22 -5.95
N LYS A 281 -12.20 7.30 -6.65
CA LYS A 281 -12.81 6.10 -7.23
C LYS A 281 -13.09 5.09 -6.12
N PRO A 282 -14.34 4.66 -5.89
CA PRO A 282 -14.67 3.63 -4.90
C PRO A 282 -14.52 2.24 -5.53
N ILE A 283 -13.38 1.62 -5.31
CA ILE A 283 -12.94 0.38 -5.92
C ILE A 283 -13.40 -0.81 -5.07
N VAL A 284 -14.14 -1.73 -5.68
CA VAL A 284 -14.69 -2.91 -5.00
C VAL A 284 -13.87 -4.15 -5.32
N HIS A 285 -13.37 -4.82 -4.28
CA HIS A 285 -12.68 -6.10 -4.42
C HIS A 285 -13.44 -7.23 -3.73
N GLY A 286 -13.35 -8.44 -4.30
CA GLY A 286 -14.03 -9.62 -3.79
C GLY A 286 -13.18 -10.46 -2.84
N HIS A 287 -13.84 -11.26 -2.00
CA HIS A 287 -13.20 -12.16 -1.04
C HIS A 287 -12.16 -13.07 -1.68
N GLY A 288 -12.54 -13.77 -2.74
CA GLY A 288 -11.69 -14.80 -3.34
C GLY A 288 -10.47 -14.23 -4.05
N GLY A 289 -10.65 -13.15 -4.81
CA GLY A 289 -9.54 -12.50 -5.51
C GLY A 289 -8.48 -11.96 -4.55
N ILE A 290 -8.93 -11.34 -3.46
CA ILE A 290 -8.03 -10.84 -2.42
C ILE A 290 -7.32 -11.98 -1.68
N LEU A 291 -8.00 -13.08 -1.36
CA LEU A 291 -7.35 -14.24 -0.73
C LEU A 291 -6.19 -14.76 -1.58
N LEU A 292 -6.42 -15.00 -2.87
CA LEU A 292 -5.40 -15.54 -3.77
C LEU A 292 -4.22 -14.60 -3.95
N MET A 293 -4.50 -13.34 -4.30
CA MET A 293 -3.45 -12.35 -4.54
C MET A 293 -2.64 -12.07 -3.29
N SER A 294 -3.30 -11.92 -2.13
CA SER A 294 -2.61 -11.61 -0.87
C SER A 294 -1.72 -12.74 -0.38
N LEU A 295 -2.16 -13.98 -0.50
CA LEU A 295 -1.35 -15.14 -0.13
C LEU A 295 -0.15 -15.31 -1.07
N ALA A 296 -0.35 -15.16 -2.39
CA ALA A 296 0.73 -15.21 -3.36
C ALA A 296 1.75 -14.09 -3.11
N LEU A 297 1.29 -12.85 -2.92
CA LEU A 297 2.15 -11.69 -2.69
C LEU A 297 2.90 -11.80 -1.35
N ASN A 298 2.17 -11.95 -0.24
CA ASN A 298 2.81 -11.88 1.08
C ASN A 298 3.70 -13.08 1.37
N VAL A 299 3.27 -14.28 0.99
CA VAL A 299 4.04 -15.48 1.34
C VAL A 299 5.11 -15.77 0.30
N ILE A 300 4.75 -15.86 -0.97
CA ILE A 300 5.69 -16.32 -2.00
C ILE A 300 6.69 -15.22 -2.35
N HIS A 301 6.22 -13.97 -2.51
CA HIS A 301 7.06 -12.87 -2.96
C HIS A 301 7.65 -12.01 -1.84
N ASN A 302 6.89 -11.70 -0.80
CA ASN A 302 7.42 -10.96 0.36
C ASN A 302 8.11 -11.89 1.37
N ASP A 303 8.11 -13.19 1.11
CA ASP A 303 8.78 -14.18 1.95
C ASP A 303 8.30 -14.16 3.42
N VAL A 304 7.03 -13.81 3.66
CA VAL A 304 6.40 -13.72 4.99
C VAL A 304 5.73 -15.04 5.32
N GLY A 305 6.45 -15.91 6.01
CA GLY A 305 5.97 -17.24 6.38
C GLY A 305 5.01 -17.26 7.57
N CYS A 306 4.40 -18.40 7.81
CA CYS A 306 3.58 -18.64 9.00
C CYS A 306 4.42 -18.59 10.28
N SER A 307 3.99 -17.82 11.30
CA SER A 307 4.77 -17.61 12.53
C SER A 307 5.01 -18.87 13.34
N TYR A 308 4.10 -19.84 13.29
CA TYR A 308 4.18 -21.08 14.07
C TYR A 308 4.68 -22.29 13.27
N ALA A 309 5.03 -22.11 12.00
CA ALA A 309 5.58 -23.21 11.20
C ALA A 309 6.94 -23.67 11.76
N PRO A 310 7.27 -24.98 11.71
CA PRO A 310 8.50 -25.52 12.31
C PRO A 310 9.79 -24.91 11.75
N ASN A 311 9.78 -24.48 10.48
CA ASN A 311 10.90 -23.86 9.77
C ASN A 311 10.80 -22.33 9.68
N SER A 312 9.94 -21.70 10.50
CA SER A 312 9.74 -20.26 10.56
C SER A 312 10.69 -19.60 11.53
N TYR A 313 11.02 -18.35 11.28
CA TYR A 313 11.67 -17.45 12.25
C TYR A 313 10.77 -17.02 13.41
N GLY A 314 9.51 -17.50 13.48
CA GLY A 314 8.48 -16.89 14.31
C GLY A 314 8.15 -15.52 13.76
N GLU A 315 7.72 -15.49 12.52
CA GLU A 315 7.56 -14.26 11.73
C GLU A 315 6.70 -13.22 12.45
N ARG A 316 7.17 -11.97 12.43
CA ARG A 316 6.48 -10.80 12.91
C ARG A 316 6.51 -9.75 11.81
N TYR A 317 5.37 -9.57 11.15
CA TYR A 317 5.20 -8.74 9.97
C TYR A 317 4.77 -7.33 10.33
N HIS A 318 5.51 -6.35 9.87
CA HIS A 318 5.19 -4.94 10.02
C HIS A 318 5.24 -4.22 8.68
N TRP A 319 4.23 -3.38 8.43
CA TRP A 319 4.26 -2.38 7.38
C TRP A 319 3.67 -1.07 7.89
N TYR A 320 4.48 -0.02 7.97
CA TYR A 320 3.97 1.28 8.40
C TYR A 320 3.02 1.85 7.35
N SER A 321 1.78 2.14 7.72
CA SER A 321 0.74 2.65 6.83
C SER A 321 -0.32 3.43 7.57
N SER A 322 -0.87 4.46 6.93
CA SER A 322 -2.18 5.02 7.28
C SER A 322 -3.29 3.99 6.95
N THR A 323 -4.37 3.98 7.70
CA THR A 323 -5.53 3.12 7.46
C THR A 323 -6.30 3.48 6.20
N GLY A 324 -6.13 4.71 5.69
CA GLY A 324 -6.68 5.14 4.40
C GLY A 324 -5.90 4.66 3.17
N TRP A 325 -4.80 3.94 3.35
CA TRP A 325 -3.96 3.41 2.27
C TRP A 325 -4.04 1.89 2.21
N VAL A 326 -4.07 1.32 0.99
CA VAL A 326 -4.17 -0.14 0.77
C VAL A 326 -3.06 -0.96 1.46
N MET A 327 -1.94 -0.34 1.83
CA MET A 327 -0.88 -1.04 2.57
C MET A 327 -1.31 -1.45 3.99
N TRP A 328 -2.31 -0.81 4.58
CA TRP A 328 -2.96 -1.31 5.80
C TRP A 328 -3.64 -2.67 5.55
N ASN A 329 -4.34 -2.81 4.43
CA ASN A 329 -4.94 -4.08 4.02
C ASN A 329 -3.84 -5.14 3.78
N CYS A 330 -2.75 -4.77 3.10
CA CYS A 330 -1.61 -5.66 2.87
C CYS A 330 -0.94 -6.12 4.18
N GLN A 331 -0.81 -5.24 5.18
CA GLN A 331 -0.32 -5.63 6.51
C GLN A 331 -1.27 -6.62 7.19
N THR A 332 -2.57 -6.32 7.18
CA THR A 332 -3.60 -7.18 7.77
C THR A 332 -3.65 -8.56 7.10
N ASN A 333 -3.34 -8.63 5.80
CA ASN A 333 -3.25 -9.88 5.04
C ASN A 333 -2.18 -10.86 5.57
N GLY A 334 -1.23 -10.43 6.40
CA GLY A 334 -0.31 -11.33 7.10
C GLY A 334 -1.03 -12.39 7.93
N LEU A 335 -2.18 -12.02 8.52
CA LEU A 335 -3.00 -12.95 9.31
C LEU A 335 -3.61 -14.09 8.48
N LEU A 336 -3.74 -13.95 7.15
CA LEU A 336 -4.24 -15.01 6.26
C LEU A 336 -3.36 -16.27 6.26
N ASN A 337 -2.08 -16.12 6.57
CA ASN A 337 -1.11 -17.23 6.63
C ASN A 337 -0.68 -17.56 8.08
N GLY A 338 -1.39 -17.08 9.09
CA GLY A 338 -1.03 -17.33 10.48
C GLY A 338 0.20 -16.55 10.96
N THR A 339 0.47 -15.39 10.37
CA THR A 339 1.60 -14.52 10.72
C THR A 339 1.17 -13.49 11.75
N THR A 340 1.97 -13.27 12.79
CA THR A 340 1.78 -12.20 13.77
C THR A 340 1.97 -10.84 13.09
N CYS A 341 0.97 -9.95 13.15
CA CYS A 341 1.07 -8.58 12.67
C CYS A 341 1.52 -7.63 13.78
N CYS A 342 2.53 -6.80 13.50
CA CYS A 342 2.99 -5.74 14.39
C CYS A 342 2.55 -4.38 13.85
N ILE A 343 1.70 -3.66 14.57
CA ILE A 343 1.12 -2.40 14.13
C ILE A 343 1.58 -1.23 15.01
N TYR A 344 1.82 -0.10 14.38
CA TYR A 344 2.22 1.13 15.04
C TYR A 344 1.21 2.24 14.73
N ASP A 345 0.66 2.88 15.77
CA ASP A 345 -0.23 4.03 15.68
C ASP A 345 0.51 5.29 16.13
N GLY A 346 0.79 6.20 15.22
CA GLY A 346 1.51 7.43 15.47
C GLY A 346 2.42 7.88 14.32
N ASN A 347 3.15 8.96 14.54
CA ASN A 347 4.09 9.50 13.55
C ASN A 347 5.40 8.67 13.54
N PRO A 348 5.86 8.16 12.37
CA PRO A 348 7.10 7.40 12.25
C PRO A 348 8.36 8.20 12.58
N GLY A 349 8.30 9.53 12.46
CA GLY A 349 9.35 10.47 12.83
C GLY A 349 9.19 11.05 14.24
N GLY A 350 8.29 10.52 15.07
CA GLY A 350 8.07 11.01 16.43
C GLY A 350 7.42 12.40 16.49
N VAL A 351 7.85 13.26 17.43
CA VAL A 351 7.27 14.58 17.65
C VAL A 351 7.67 15.55 16.53
N ARG A 352 6.72 16.34 16.01
CA ARG A 352 6.92 17.24 14.86
C ARG A 352 8.06 18.23 15.07
N ASP A 353 8.10 18.88 16.23
CA ASP A 353 9.05 19.97 16.54
C ASP A 353 10.47 19.46 16.81
N LYS A 354 10.62 18.15 17.04
CA LYS A 354 11.91 17.47 17.22
C LYS A 354 11.83 16.09 16.58
N PRO A 355 11.93 15.99 15.25
CA PRO A 355 11.81 14.71 14.54
C PRO A 355 12.86 13.71 15.00
N ASP A 356 12.42 12.49 15.27
CA ASP A 356 13.25 11.36 15.64
C ASP A 356 12.92 10.16 14.76
N TRP A 357 13.63 10.03 13.66
CA TRP A 357 13.44 8.96 12.66
C TRP A 357 13.91 7.58 13.15
N GLY A 358 14.47 7.48 14.38
CA GLY A 358 14.72 6.23 15.09
C GLY A 358 13.47 5.62 15.74
N THR A 359 12.37 6.38 15.84
CA THR A 359 11.15 5.97 16.56
C THR A 359 10.57 4.65 16.05
N LEU A 360 10.38 4.50 14.75
CA LEU A 360 9.80 3.29 14.18
C LEU A 360 10.78 2.10 14.23
N TRP A 361 12.09 2.34 14.23
CA TRP A 361 13.11 1.31 14.43
C TRP A 361 13.08 0.75 15.86
N ARG A 362 12.94 1.63 16.87
CA ARG A 362 12.76 1.19 18.27
C ARG A 362 11.50 0.35 18.44
N PHE A 363 10.39 0.75 17.81
CA PHE A 363 9.21 -0.10 17.73
C PHE A 363 9.52 -1.46 17.14
N GLY A 364 10.25 -1.54 16.04
CA GLY A 364 10.69 -2.80 15.42
C GLY A 364 11.52 -3.68 16.36
N ALA A 365 12.43 -3.05 17.11
CA ALA A 365 13.27 -3.74 18.13
C ALA A 365 12.42 -4.29 19.27
N GLU A 366 11.53 -3.48 19.84
CA GLU A 366 10.70 -3.84 20.99
C GLU A 366 9.66 -4.92 20.69
N THR A 367 9.09 -4.89 19.49
CA THR A 367 8.09 -5.86 19.04
C THR A 367 8.69 -7.07 18.35
N GLY A 368 10.01 -7.06 18.12
CA GLY A 368 10.75 -8.19 17.51
C GLY A 368 10.35 -8.44 16.06
N VAL A 369 10.11 -7.40 15.30
CA VAL A 369 9.77 -7.46 13.86
C VAL A 369 10.82 -8.24 13.07
N THR A 370 10.36 -9.09 12.16
CA THR A 370 11.24 -9.88 11.25
C THR A 370 11.22 -9.33 9.81
N PHE A 371 10.08 -8.84 9.36
CA PHE A 371 9.91 -8.10 8.10
C PHE A 371 9.44 -6.69 8.43
N PHE A 372 10.26 -5.70 8.06
CA PHE A 372 10.00 -4.28 8.35
C PHE A 372 9.71 -3.52 7.06
N GLY A 373 8.48 -3.11 6.87
CA GLY A 373 8.01 -2.38 5.68
C GLY A 373 7.65 -0.93 6.00
N ALA A 374 8.01 -0.04 5.08
CA ALA A 374 7.61 1.37 5.10
C ALA A 374 7.64 1.98 3.68
N GLY A 375 7.10 3.18 3.52
CA GLY A 375 7.28 3.94 2.29
C GLY A 375 8.75 4.31 2.05
N ALA A 376 9.19 4.41 0.79
CA ALA A 376 10.57 4.77 0.44
C ALA A 376 11.01 6.10 1.10
N ALA A 377 10.08 7.05 1.25
CA ALA A 377 10.34 8.33 1.91
C ALA A 377 10.78 8.18 3.38
N PHE A 378 10.28 7.17 4.11
CA PHE A 378 10.72 6.90 5.48
C PHE A 378 12.21 6.57 5.52
N PHE A 379 12.67 5.65 4.68
CA PHE A 379 14.09 5.26 4.62
C PHE A 379 14.99 6.42 4.18
N ALA A 380 14.53 7.23 3.22
CA ALA A 380 15.25 8.42 2.78
C ALA A 380 15.37 9.46 3.91
N ASN A 381 14.33 9.65 4.72
CA ASN A 381 14.37 10.54 5.89
C ASN A 381 15.30 10.01 6.97
N CYS A 382 15.32 8.69 7.21
CA CYS A 382 16.30 8.08 8.14
C CYS A 382 17.74 8.34 7.69
N MET A 383 18.03 8.16 6.41
CA MET A 383 19.36 8.43 5.84
C MET A 383 19.72 9.92 5.99
N LYS A 384 18.83 10.83 5.59
CA LYS A 384 19.04 12.28 5.70
C LYS A 384 19.21 12.79 7.13
N ALA A 385 18.59 12.12 8.08
CA ALA A 385 18.70 12.41 9.51
C ALA A 385 19.89 11.71 10.18
N ASP A 386 20.71 11.00 9.39
CA ASP A 386 21.87 10.23 9.84
C ASP A 386 21.56 9.27 11.02
N VAL A 387 20.44 8.54 10.89
CA VAL A 387 19.99 7.62 11.94
C VAL A 387 20.97 6.46 12.06
N GLU A 388 21.58 6.29 13.23
CA GLU A 388 22.41 5.14 13.54
C GLU A 388 21.55 3.99 14.11
N LEU A 389 21.27 2.97 13.30
CA LEU A 389 20.38 1.88 13.69
C LEU A 389 20.86 1.10 14.92
N ALA A 390 22.16 1.05 15.19
CA ALA A 390 22.74 0.42 16.37
C ALA A 390 22.23 1.03 17.69
N THR A 391 21.76 2.27 17.68
CA THR A 391 21.23 2.98 18.84
C THR A 391 19.72 2.72 19.06
N CYS A 392 19.05 2.06 18.09
CA CYS A 392 17.61 1.90 18.12
C CYS A 392 17.12 0.65 18.86
N GLY A 393 18.04 -0.16 19.45
CA GLY A 393 17.71 -1.38 20.18
C GLY A 393 18.12 -2.65 19.45
N ASP A 394 17.57 -3.79 19.86
CA ASP A 394 17.89 -5.10 19.27
C ASP A 394 17.10 -5.33 17.97
N LEU A 395 17.70 -4.96 16.87
CA LEU A 395 17.16 -5.18 15.51
C LEU A 395 17.59 -6.53 14.90
N SER A 396 18.22 -7.42 15.67
CA SER A 396 18.80 -8.70 15.17
C SER A 396 17.78 -9.64 14.53
N ARG A 397 16.49 -9.45 14.81
CA ARG A 397 15.43 -10.25 14.21
C ARG A 397 14.99 -9.77 12.82
N ILE A 398 15.28 -8.54 12.46
CA ILE A 398 14.92 -8.02 11.12
C ILE A 398 15.79 -8.74 10.07
N ARG A 399 15.12 -9.41 9.13
CA ARG A 399 15.72 -10.17 8.03
C ARG A 399 15.35 -9.64 6.64
N ALA A 400 14.38 -8.73 6.58
CA ALA A 400 13.87 -8.17 5.35
C ALA A 400 13.35 -6.74 5.57
N LEU A 401 13.57 -5.89 4.59
CA LEU A 401 13.05 -4.54 4.50
C LEU A 401 12.11 -4.44 3.30
N GLY A 402 10.90 -3.93 3.49
CA GLY A 402 9.92 -3.74 2.41
C GLY A 402 9.76 -2.26 2.07
N THR A 403 9.65 -1.93 0.78
CA THR A 403 9.37 -0.56 0.36
C THR A 403 8.45 -0.47 -0.84
N THR A 404 7.58 0.56 -0.82
CA THR A 404 6.66 0.91 -1.90
C THR A 404 6.22 2.38 -1.79
N GLY A 405 5.34 2.81 -2.67
CA GLY A 405 4.73 4.15 -2.66
C GLY A 405 5.48 5.17 -3.52
N SER A 406 6.77 5.05 -3.61
CA SER A 406 7.66 5.75 -4.55
C SER A 406 8.91 4.90 -4.80
N PRO A 407 9.66 5.13 -5.88
CA PRO A 407 10.93 4.45 -6.11
C PRO A 407 11.90 4.69 -4.95
N LEU A 408 12.57 3.62 -4.50
CA LEU A 408 13.67 3.72 -3.54
C LEU A 408 14.95 4.10 -4.28
N SER A 409 15.61 5.18 -3.87
CA SER A 409 16.88 5.56 -4.48
C SER A 409 17.97 4.54 -4.15
N GLU A 410 18.90 4.35 -5.09
CA GLU A 410 20.06 3.47 -4.91
C GLU A 410 20.88 3.87 -3.68
N GLU A 411 21.06 5.16 -3.44
CA GLU A 411 21.78 5.69 -2.29
C GLU A 411 21.11 5.30 -0.96
N THR A 412 19.80 5.47 -0.86
CA THR A 412 19.04 5.09 0.34
C THR A 412 19.11 3.58 0.59
N GLN A 413 19.01 2.77 -0.46
CA GLN A 413 19.13 1.32 -0.35
C GLN A 413 20.53 0.91 0.13
N ARG A 414 21.60 1.51 -0.41
CA ARG A 414 22.98 1.29 0.01
C ARG A 414 23.23 1.71 1.45
N TRP A 415 22.70 2.87 1.87
CA TRP A 415 22.75 3.31 3.26
C TRP A 415 22.17 2.27 4.21
N GLY A 416 20.93 1.83 3.99
CA GLY A 416 20.27 0.84 4.86
C GLY A 416 21.02 -0.50 4.88
N THR A 417 21.51 -0.98 3.73
CA THR A 417 22.34 -2.20 3.66
C THR A 417 23.60 -2.06 4.51
N GLN A 418 24.27 -0.92 4.47
CA GLN A 418 25.48 -0.65 5.28
C GLN A 418 25.15 -0.61 6.78
N GLN A 419 24.01 0.00 7.18
CA GLN A 419 23.58 0.03 8.57
C GLN A 419 23.37 -1.40 9.11
N PHE A 420 22.67 -2.26 8.36
CA PHE A 420 22.45 -3.66 8.75
C PHE A 420 23.72 -4.50 8.73
N ALA A 421 24.65 -4.27 7.81
CA ALA A 421 25.95 -4.91 7.81
C ALA A 421 26.79 -4.58 9.07
N ARG A 422 26.70 -3.34 9.58
CA ARG A 422 27.31 -2.96 10.87
C ARG A 422 26.64 -3.70 12.05
N LEU A 423 25.32 -3.82 12.06
CA LEU A 423 24.59 -4.59 13.06
C LEU A 423 24.96 -6.07 13.03
N ALA A 424 25.16 -6.67 11.85
CA ALA A 424 25.59 -8.06 11.70
C ALA A 424 26.95 -8.34 12.36
N ASN A 425 27.87 -7.39 12.28
CA ASN A 425 29.20 -7.52 12.87
C ASN A 425 29.14 -7.52 14.42
N SER A 426 28.17 -6.82 15.01
CA SER A 426 27.98 -6.76 16.48
C SER A 426 27.07 -7.88 17.02
N SER A 427 26.03 -8.28 16.28
CA SER A 427 25.06 -9.30 16.68
C SER A 427 25.47 -10.73 16.36
N GLY A 428 26.42 -10.89 15.42
CA GLY A 428 26.82 -12.20 14.88
C GLY A 428 25.73 -12.88 14.02
N ASN A 429 24.72 -12.14 13.57
CA ASN A 429 23.67 -12.65 12.68
C ASN A 429 24.05 -12.50 11.22
N PRO A 430 24.48 -13.56 10.51
CA PRO A 430 24.95 -13.46 9.13
C PRO A 430 23.84 -13.04 8.14
N ALA A 431 22.57 -13.25 8.47
CA ALA A 431 21.45 -12.86 7.62
C ALA A 431 21.29 -11.33 7.47
N GLN A 432 21.88 -10.55 8.38
CA GLN A 432 21.85 -9.09 8.34
C GLN A 432 23.00 -8.48 7.53
N LYS A 433 24.04 -9.27 7.23
CA LYS A 433 25.21 -8.78 6.48
C LYS A 433 24.83 -8.31 5.08
N ASP A 434 23.84 -8.96 4.50
CA ASP A 434 23.25 -8.60 3.21
C ASP A 434 21.70 -8.59 3.37
N ILE A 435 21.20 -7.57 4.09
CA ILE A 435 19.78 -7.44 4.36
C ILE A 435 18.98 -7.42 3.05
N TRP A 436 17.93 -8.22 2.99
CA TRP A 436 17.10 -8.30 1.80
C TRP A 436 16.11 -7.13 1.70
N TRP A 437 16.08 -6.49 0.54
CA TRP A 437 15.13 -5.45 0.20
C TRP A 437 14.04 -6.00 -0.71
N CYS A 438 12.82 -6.05 -0.20
CA CYS A 438 11.62 -6.37 -0.94
C CYS A 438 10.98 -5.08 -1.45
N ASN A 439 11.56 -4.50 -2.49
CA ASN A 439 11.00 -3.35 -3.17
C ASN A 439 9.83 -3.83 -4.03
N MET A 440 8.69 -3.12 -4.02
CA MET A 440 7.54 -3.51 -4.83
C MET A 440 6.84 -2.30 -5.45
N SER A 441 6.22 -2.50 -6.60
CA SER A 441 5.28 -1.56 -7.20
C SER A 441 4.00 -2.25 -7.59
N GLY A 442 2.89 -1.60 -7.25
CA GLY A 442 1.54 -2.06 -7.50
C GLY A 442 0.54 -0.95 -7.26
N GLY A 443 -0.71 -1.30 -6.99
CA GLY A 443 -1.74 -0.28 -6.83
C GLY A 443 -2.88 -0.66 -5.91
N THR A 444 -3.49 0.37 -5.36
CA THR A 444 -4.80 0.28 -4.68
C THR A 444 -5.84 -0.32 -5.62
N ASP A 445 -5.68 -0.08 -6.91
CA ASP A 445 -6.64 -0.42 -7.94
C ASP A 445 -6.92 -1.93 -8.03
N PHE A 446 -5.92 -2.80 -7.84
CA PHE A 446 -6.09 -4.25 -7.80
C PHE A 446 -5.62 -4.88 -6.49
N ALA A 447 -5.32 -4.08 -5.47
CA ALA A 447 -4.89 -4.47 -4.13
C ALA A 447 -3.75 -5.52 -4.14
N GLY A 448 -2.77 -5.30 -5.00
CA GLY A 448 -1.64 -6.19 -5.24
C GLY A 448 -0.40 -5.45 -5.74
N ALA A 449 0.61 -6.21 -6.16
CA ALA A 449 1.80 -5.70 -6.82
C ALA A 449 2.00 -6.38 -8.17
N PHE A 450 2.52 -5.65 -9.15
CA PHE A 450 2.89 -6.15 -10.46
C PHE A 450 4.34 -6.62 -10.51
N VAL A 451 5.20 -5.91 -9.80
CA VAL A 451 6.63 -6.17 -9.69
C VAL A 451 7.04 -6.13 -8.22
N GLY A 452 7.96 -6.99 -7.82
CA GLY A 452 8.30 -7.12 -6.40
C GLY A 452 9.51 -7.99 -6.14
N GLY A 453 9.54 -8.56 -4.91
CA GLY A 453 10.66 -9.35 -4.42
C GLY A 453 10.64 -10.81 -4.83
N ASN A 454 11.82 -11.37 -4.88
CA ASN A 454 12.07 -12.81 -4.86
C ASN A 454 13.38 -13.05 -4.11
N ARG A 455 13.29 -13.74 -2.97
CA ARG A 455 14.41 -13.99 -2.06
C ARG A 455 15.59 -14.73 -2.72
N GLU A 456 15.36 -15.47 -3.80
CA GLU A 456 16.38 -16.26 -4.49
C GLU A 456 17.10 -15.48 -5.61
N LEU A 457 16.59 -14.31 -6.01
CA LEU A 457 17.20 -13.50 -7.05
C LEU A 457 18.19 -12.49 -6.48
N PRO A 458 19.22 -12.10 -7.25
CA PRO A 458 20.15 -11.05 -6.86
C PRO A 458 19.43 -9.73 -6.57
N GLN A 459 19.95 -8.96 -5.63
CA GLN A 459 19.54 -7.60 -5.35
C GLN A 459 20.42 -6.62 -6.11
N ILE A 460 19.84 -5.78 -6.94
CA ILE A 460 20.52 -4.70 -7.64
C ILE A 460 19.92 -3.40 -7.10
N PRO A 461 20.72 -2.54 -6.42
CA PRO A 461 20.22 -1.26 -5.93
C PRO A 461 19.59 -0.42 -7.03
N GLY A 462 18.41 0.14 -6.78
CA GLY A 462 17.62 0.87 -7.76
C GLY A 462 16.72 0.03 -8.64
N GLU A 463 16.83 -1.32 -8.60
CA GLU A 463 15.93 -2.23 -9.32
C GLU A 463 14.98 -2.97 -8.36
N ILE A 464 13.79 -3.29 -8.85
CA ILE A 464 12.86 -4.26 -8.28
C ILE A 464 13.17 -5.62 -8.91
N GLN A 465 13.25 -6.68 -8.12
CA GLN A 465 13.89 -7.92 -8.56
C GLN A 465 13.20 -8.64 -9.71
N CYS A 466 11.85 -8.60 -9.78
CA CYS A 466 11.13 -9.36 -10.81
C CYS A 466 9.67 -8.91 -11.02
N ARG A 467 9.09 -9.37 -12.12
CA ARG A 467 7.63 -9.44 -12.31
C ARG A 467 7.07 -10.54 -11.42
N LEU A 468 5.91 -10.32 -10.78
CA LEU A 468 5.32 -11.30 -9.88
C LEU A 468 4.67 -12.45 -10.65
N LEU A 469 4.66 -13.63 -10.04
CA LEU A 469 3.98 -14.82 -10.59
C LEU A 469 2.47 -14.51 -10.77
N GLY A 470 1.90 -14.97 -11.87
CA GLY A 470 0.51 -14.73 -12.24
C GLY A 470 0.22 -13.34 -12.80
N CYS A 471 1.19 -12.42 -12.77
CA CYS A 471 1.05 -11.06 -13.30
C CYS A 471 1.72 -10.96 -14.68
N ALA A 472 0.92 -10.94 -15.74
CA ALA A 472 1.40 -10.82 -17.13
C ALA A 472 1.78 -9.36 -17.44
N VAL A 473 2.83 -8.90 -16.79
CA VAL A 473 3.31 -7.52 -16.89
C VAL A 473 4.24 -7.35 -18.07
N GLU A 474 3.98 -6.33 -18.87
CA GLU A 474 4.82 -5.89 -19.99
C GLU A 474 5.05 -4.39 -19.94
N ALA A 475 6.11 -3.92 -20.61
CA ALA A 475 6.34 -2.52 -20.90
C ALA A 475 5.99 -2.28 -22.36
N PHE A 476 4.98 -1.42 -22.65
CA PHE A 476 4.56 -1.12 -24.01
C PHE A 476 5.14 0.20 -24.50
N ASP A 477 5.67 0.17 -25.73
CA ASP A 477 6.03 1.39 -26.44
C ASP A 477 4.79 2.18 -26.91
N GLU A 478 5.01 3.28 -27.60
CA GLU A 478 3.92 4.14 -28.14
C GLU A 478 3.03 3.42 -29.16
N GLN A 479 3.53 2.36 -29.79
CA GLN A 479 2.81 1.54 -30.76
C GLN A 479 2.12 0.32 -30.10
N GLY A 480 2.20 0.20 -28.77
CA GLY A 480 1.63 -0.93 -28.02
C GLY A 480 2.42 -2.24 -28.15
N ARG A 481 3.68 -2.17 -28.56
CA ARG A 481 4.56 -3.36 -28.67
C ARG A 481 5.31 -3.55 -27.36
N SER A 482 5.47 -4.79 -26.93
CA SER A 482 6.27 -5.14 -25.76
C SER A 482 7.76 -4.85 -26.00
N VAL A 483 8.40 -4.14 -25.08
CA VAL A 483 9.81 -3.77 -25.13
C VAL A 483 10.56 -4.24 -23.89
N VAL A 484 11.84 -4.59 -24.08
CA VAL A 484 12.77 -4.96 -23.02
C VAL A 484 13.99 -4.06 -23.11
N ASN A 485 14.51 -3.64 -21.96
CA ASN A 485 15.61 -2.67 -21.81
C ASN A 485 15.28 -1.25 -22.32
N GLU A 486 14.04 -0.99 -22.61
CA GLU A 486 13.48 0.33 -22.95
C GLU A 486 12.38 0.69 -21.97
N VAL A 487 12.12 1.99 -21.80
CA VAL A 487 11.02 2.49 -20.96
C VAL A 487 9.73 2.43 -21.75
N GLY A 488 8.71 1.80 -21.18
CA GLY A 488 7.37 1.72 -21.74
C GLY A 488 6.28 1.89 -20.70
N GLU A 489 5.03 2.00 -21.15
CA GLU A 489 3.87 2.01 -20.26
C GLU A 489 3.71 0.65 -19.58
N LEU A 490 3.58 0.63 -18.24
CA LEU A 490 3.27 -0.60 -17.52
C LEU A 490 1.86 -1.07 -17.86
N VAL A 491 1.78 -2.25 -18.44
CA VAL A 491 0.52 -2.91 -18.77
C VAL A 491 0.45 -4.30 -18.16
N CYS A 492 -0.77 -4.77 -17.91
CA CYS A 492 -1.05 -6.18 -17.60
C CYS A 492 -1.96 -6.75 -18.69
N THR A 493 -1.46 -7.79 -19.37
CA THR A 493 -2.10 -8.34 -20.57
C THR A 493 -3.03 -9.51 -20.30
N GLU A 494 -3.07 -10.00 -19.04
CA GLU A 494 -3.93 -11.09 -18.61
C GLU A 494 -4.71 -10.72 -17.34
N PRO A 495 -5.91 -11.29 -17.12
CA PRO A 495 -6.71 -10.97 -15.95
C PRO A 495 -6.09 -11.49 -14.66
N LEU A 496 -6.27 -10.71 -13.57
CA LEU A 496 -5.89 -11.09 -12.21
C LEU A 496 -7.13 -11.31 -11.35
N PRO A 497 -7.12 -12.27 -10.41
CA PRO A 497 -8.25 -12.51 -9.52
C PRO A 497 -8.66 -11.31 -8.66
N SER A 498 -7.70 -10.44 -8.32
CA SER A 498 -7.91 -9.25 -7.50
C SER A 498 -8.19 -7.97 -8.29
N MET A 499 -8.32 -8.02 -9.62
CA MET A 499 -8.84 -6.87 -10.37
C MET A 499 -10.19 -6.45 -9.81
N PRO A 500 -10.53 -5.13 -9.83
CA PRO A 500 -11.80 -4.66 -9.30
C PRO A 500 -12.97 -5.42 -9.89
N LEU A 501 -13.92 -5.79 -9.06
CA LEU A 501 -15.19 -6.32 -9.53
C LEU A 501 -15.95 -5.25 -10.33
N TYR A 502 -15.94 -4.03 -9.79
CA TYR A 502 -16.54 -2.81 -10.36
C TYR A 502 -16.13 -1.60 -9.50
N PHE A 503 -16.44 -0.39 -9.97
CA PHE A 503 -16.49 0.79 -9.12
C PHE A 503 -17.90 0.95 -8.57
N TRP A 504 -18.02 1.30 -7.31
CA TRP A 504 -19.33 1.49 -6.70
C TRP A 504 -20.10 2.58 -7.45
N ARG A 505 -21.36 2.32 -7.83
CA ARG A 505 -22.20 3.20 -8.66
C ARG A 505 -21.60 3.52 -10.04
N ASP A 506 -21.07 2.52 -10.71
CA ASP A 506 -20.60 2.57 -12.09
C ASP A 506 -21.20 1.39 -12.87
N GLU A 507 -22.54 1.36 -12.96
CA GLU A 507 -23.34 0.24 -13.47
C GLU A 507 -23.00 -0.06 -14.94
N ASP A 508 -22.72 0.98 -15.74
CA ASP A 508 -22.30 0.87 -17.15
C ASP A 508 -20.79 0.66 -17.33
N LYS A 509 -20.04 0.57 -16.22
CA LYS A 509 -18.57 0.43 -16.17
C LYS A 509 -17.78 1.48 -16.93
N ARG A 510 -18.35 2.65 -17.25
CA ARG A 510 -17.66 3.69 -18.00
C ARG A 510 -16.43 4.20 -17.29
N ARG A 511 -16.55 4.49 -16.00
CA ARG A 511 -15.42 4.97 -15.18
C ARG A 511 -14.34 3.90 -15.04
N TYR A 512 -14.74 2.65 -14.92
CA TYR A 512 -13.83 1.52 -14.84
C TYR A 512 -13.06 1.33 -16.16
N LEU A 513 -13.77 1.27 -17.29
CA LEU A 513 -13.17 1.11 -18.62
C LEU A 513 -12.23 2.28 -18.95
N SER A 514 -12.67 3.52 -18.75
CA SER A 514 -11.85 4.71 -19.02
C SER A 514 -10.64 4.83 -18.09
N SER A 515 -10.66 4.19 -16.93
CA SER A 515 -9.52 4.22 -16.02
C SER A 515 -8.37 3.31 -16.47
N TYR A 516 -8.68 2.19 -17.14
CA TYR A 516 -7.66 1.15 -17.35
C TYR A 516 -7.59 0.58 -18.76
N PHE A 517 -8.62 0.74 -19.61
CA PHE A 517 -8.73 0.00 -20.87
C PHE A 517 -8.92 0.85 -22.13
N ASP A 518 -9.15 2.16 -22.06
CA ASP A 518 -9.36 3.01 -23.23
C ASP A 518 -8.08 3.30 -24.01
N THR A 519 -6.91 3.16 -23.42
CA THR A 519 -5.64 3.30 -24.14
C THR A 519 -5.33 2.07 -24.98
N TYR A 520 -5.61 0.88 -24.45
CA TYR A 520 -5.35 -0.41 -25.10
C TYR A 520 -6.62 -1.26 -25.10
N PRO A 521 -7.64 -0.88 -25.90
CA PRO A 521 -8.86 -1.66 -26.04
C PRO A 521 -8.60 -2.96 -26.80
N ALA A 522 -9.58 -3.86 -26.85
CA ALA A 522 -9.46 -5.07 -27.66
C ALA A 522 -9.07 -4.75 -29.11
N ASN A 523 -8.11 -5.52 -29.66
CA ASN A 523 -7.56 -5.34 -31.01
C ASN A 523 -6.90 -3.99 -31.28
N PHE A 524 -6.35 -3.32 -30.25
CA PHE A 524 -5.71 -2.00 -30.36
C PHE A 524 -4.53 -1.97 -31.35
N ASP A 525 -3.85 -3.09 -31.55
CA ASP A 525 -2.70 -3.29 -32.45
C ASP A 525 -3.03 -4.02 -33.74
N GLY A 526 -4.30 -4.36 -33.99
CA GLY A 526 -4.74 -5.10 -35.16
C GLY A 526 -4.42 -6.61 -35.14
N SER A 527 -3.81 -7.13 -34.06
CA SER A 527 -3.42 -8.54 -33.93
C SER A 527 -4.56 -9.47 -33.46
N GLY A 528 -5.73 -8.92 -33.13
CA GLY A 528 -6.82 -9.65 -32.47
C GLY A 528 -6.58 -9.90 -30.98
N ARG A 529 -5.56 -9.28 -30.37
CA ARG A 529 -5.27 -9.36 -28.94
C ARG A 529 -6.43 -8.76 -28.12
N GLY A 530 -6.68 -9.34 -26.94
CA GLY A 530 -7.59 -8.77 -25.95
C GLY A 530 -7.14 -7.41 -25.43
N PRO A 531 -7.98 -6.71 -24.66
CA PRO A 531 -7.60 -5.43 -24.08
C PRO A 531 -6.49 -5.62 -23.03
N ALA A 532 -5.62 -4.61 -22.86
CA ALA A 532 -4.60 -4.62 -21.83
C ALA A 532 -4.91 -3.56 -20.76
N TRP A 533 -4.74 -3.94 -19.49
CA TRP A 533 -4.82 -3.04 -18.35
C TRP A 533 -3.65 -2.07 -18.37
N ARG A 534 -3.92 -0.79 -18.52
CA ARG A 534 -2.94 0.29 -18.34
C ARG A 534 -2.86 0.71 -16.88
N HIS A 535 -1.67 0.64 -16.29
CA HIS A 535 -1.52 1.00 -14.87
C HIS A 535 -1.23 2.50 -14.65
N GLY A 536 -0.63 3.14 -15.62
CA GLY A 536 -0.28 4.55 -15.56
C GLY A 536 1.08 4.80 -14.89
N ASP A 537 2.00 3.85 -15.01
CA ASP A 537 3.40 3.95 -14.56
C ASP A 537 4.36 3.66 -15.72
N TRP A 538 5.50 4.35 -15.74
CA TRP A 538 6.60 4.00 -16.63
C TRP A 538 7.42 2.86 -16.05
N LEU A 539 7.59 1.81 -16.84
CA LEU A 539 8.33 0.61 -16.50
C LEU A 539 9.44 0.35 -17.51
N LYS A 540 10.62 -0.03 -17.01
CA LYS A 540 11.66 -0.69 -17.81
C LYS A 540 11.88 -2.08 -17.25
N ILE A 541 11.76 -3.10 -18.10
CA ILE A 541 12.13 -4.47 -17.79
C ILE A 541 13.58 -4.65 -18.24
N THR A 542 14.49 -4.99 -17.34
CA THR A 542 15.89 -5.19 -17.66
C THR A 542 16.12 -6.55 -18.33
N PRO A 543 17.24 -6.77 -19.05
CA PRO A 543 17.52 -8.06 -19.68
C PRO A 543 17.58 -9.24 -18.70
N ASN A 544 17.86 -8.97 -17.43
CA ASN A 544 17.89 -9.97 -16.35
C ASN A 544 16.51 -10.21 -15.71
N GLY A 545 15.46 -9.57 -16.22
CA GLY A 545 14.09 -9.67 -15.68
C GLY A 545 13.78 -8.76 -14.50
N GLY A 546 14.74 -7.95 -14.04
CA GLY A 546 14.53 -6.89 -13.07
C GLY A 546 13.67 -5.77 -13.64
N CYS A 547 13.12 -4.93 -12.77
CA CYS A 547 12.17 -3.89 -13.13
C CYS A 547 12.54 -2.55 -12.51
N ILE A 548 12.44 -1.47 -13.28
CA ILE A 548 12.66 -0.11 -12.81
C ILE A 548 11.39 0.69 -13.07
N ILE A 549 10.85 1.30 -12.02
CA ILE A 549 9.70 2.21 -12.10
C ILE A 549 10.20 3.64 -12.14
N TYR A 550 9.87 4.36 -13.20
CA TYR A 550 10.30 5.76 -13.41
C TYR A 550 9.26 6.80 -12.95
N GLY A 551 8.17 6.36 -12.35
CA GLY A 551 7.07 7.19 -11.86
C GLY A 551 5.82 7.09 -12.69
N ARG A 552 4.88 8.02 -12.47
CA ARG A 552 3.57 8.03 -13.14
C ARG A 552 3.70 8.43 -14.61
N SER A 553 3.03 7.69 -15.51
CA SER A 553 3.00 8.03 -16.93
C SER A 553 2.11 9.25 -17.23
N ASP A 554 1.14 9.53 -16.36
CA ASP A 554 0.30 10.72 -16.41
C ASP A 554 0.97 12.01 -15.88
N ALA A 555 2.09 11.87 -15.13
CA ALA A 555 2.95 12.96 -14.66
C ALA A 555 4.25 13.11 -15.47
N THR A 556 4.31 12.54 -16.65
CA THR A 556 5.49 12.52 -17.53
C THR A 556 5.96 13.92 -17.91
N ILE A 557 7.27 14.09 -17.93
CA ILE A 557 7.95 15.24 -18.55
C ILE A 557 8.15 14.90 -20.04
N ASN A 558 7.58 15.71 -20.92
CA ASN A 558 7.76 15.57 -22.37
C ASN A 558 8.41 16.83 -22.93
N ARG A 559 9.73 16.79 -23.13
CA ARG A 559 10.48 17.94 -23.66
C ARG A 559 11.22 17.59 -24.93
N HIS A 560 10.97 18.37 -25.98
CA HIS A 560 11.65 18.23 -27.29
C HIS A 560 11.60 16.79 -27.83
N GLY A 561 10.46 16.10 -27.64
CA GLY A 561 10.26 14.73 -28.08
C GLY A 561 10.92 13.65 -27.22
N LEU A 562 11.57 14.03 -26.10
CA LEU A 562 12.09 13.08 -25.11
C LEU A 562 11.11 13.00 -23.94
N ARG A 563 10.76 11.79 -23.55
CA ARG A 563 9.95 11.47 -22.37
C ARG A 563 10.83 11.02 -21.22
N MET A 564 10.50 11.48 -20.02
CA MET A 564 11.20 11.11 -18.78
C MET A 564 10.21 11.06 -17.63
N GLY A 565 10.37 10.09 -16.74
CA GLY A 565 9.66 10.03 -15.47
C GLY A 565 10.17 11.09 -14.50
N THR A 566 9.28 11.66 -13.70
CA THR A 566 9.66 12.70 -12.71
C THR A 566 10.65 12.20 -11.67
N SER A 567 10.65 10.90 -11.35
CA SER A 567 11.55 10.28 -10.36
C SER A 567 13.03 10.33 -10.74
N GLU A 568 13.36 10.30 -12.04
CA GLU A 568 14.75 10.43 -12.49
C GLU A 568 15.30 11.83 -12.16
N LEU A 569 14.46 12.85 -12.39
CA LEU A 569 14.83 14.23 -12.07
C LEU A 569 14.97 14.42 -10.55
N TYR A 570 14.05 13.84 -9.78
CA TYR A 570 14.14 13.87 -8.31
C TYR A 570 15.43 13.21 -7.82
N SER A 571 15.78 12.06 -8.34
CA SER A 571 17.03 11.36 -7.97
C SER A 571 18.27 12.22 -8.22
N ALA A 572 18.34 12.93 -9.34
CA ALA A 572 19.46 13.81 -9.65
C ALA A 572 19.52 15.05 -8.76
N VAL A 573 18.38 15.62 -8.38
CA VAL A 573 18.28 16.86 -7.61
C VAL A 573 18.43 16.58 -6.11
N GLU A 574 17.76 15.55 -5.62
CA GLU A 574 17.73 15.19 -4.20
C GLU A 574 19.01 14.49 -3.71
N ALA A 575 19.90 14.07 -4.65
CA ALA A 575 21.26 13.66 -4.33
C ALA A 575 22.15 14.82 -3.86
N LEU A 576 21.76 16.08 -4.12
CA LEU A 576 22.51 17.23 -3.65
C LEU A 576 22.31 17.43 -2.13
N PRO A 577 23.39 17.61 -1.35
CA PRO A 577 23.31 17.75 0.11
C PRO A 577 22.43 18.90 0.59
N GLU A 578 22.29 19.94 -0.23
CA GLU A 578 21.50 21.12 0.08
C GLU A 578 19.99 20.91 -0.08
N VAL A 579 19.57 19.88 -0.85
CA VAL A 579 18.17 19.67 -1.20
C VAL A 579 17.55 18.60 -0.32
N VAL A 580 16.42 18.93 0.30
CA VAL A 580 15.64 18.00 1.13
C VAL A 580 14.59 17.25 0.32
N ASP A 581 13.87 17.98 -0.57
CA ASP A 581 12.77 17.45 -1.36
C ASP A 581 12.64 18.28 -2.64
N SER A 582 12.02 17.71 -3.67
CA SER A 582 11.81 18.41 -4.93
C SER A 582 10.52 18.00 -5.62
N MET A 583 9.96 18.84 -6.46
CA MET A 583 8.83 18.52 -7.33
C MET A 583 8.94 19.27 -8.65
N VAL A 584 8.79 18.57 -9.75
CA VAL A 584 8.75 19.14 -11.09
C VAL A 584 7.38 18.93 -11.73
N VAL A 585 6.91 19.88 -12.47
CA VAL A 585 5.72 19.74 -13.32
C VAL A 585 6.04 20.26 -14.72
N ASP A 586 5.60 19.55 -15.75
CA ASP A 586 5.76 19.96 -17.13
C ASP A 586 4.45 20.56 -17.63
N LEU A 587 4.46 21.87 -17.90
CA LEU A 587 3.30 22.60 -18.41
C LEU A 587 3.36 22.62 -19.94
N GLU A 588 2.83 21.57 -20.54
CA GLU A 588 2.63 21.54 -21.99
C GLU A 588 1.50 22.51 -22.36
N TYR A 589 1.80 23.46 -23.25
CA TYR A 589 0.81 24.33 -23.86
C TYR A 589 0.62 23.92 -25.32
N LEU A 590 -0.62 23.69 -25.74
CA LEU A 590 -0.94 23.47 -27.15
C LEU A 590 -0.42 24.62 -28.01
N GLY A 591 0.57 24.32 -28.87
CA GLY A 591 1.16 25.29 -29.81
C GLY A 591 2.18 26.26 -29.22
N ARG A 592 2.66 26.06 -27.96
CA ARG A 592 3.73 26.85 -27.33
C ARG A 592 4.80 25.97 -26.77
N GLU A 593 5.98 26.53 -26.52
CA GLU A 593 7.07 25.83 -25.84
C GLU A 593 6.68 25.45 -24.42
N SER A 594 6.97 24.20 -24.03
CA SER A 594 6.72 23.67 -22.68
C SER A 594 7.49 24.47 -21.63
N TYR A 595 6.83 24.79 -20.50
CA TYR A 595 7.45 25.41 -19.35
C TYR A 595 7.50 24.43 -18.18
N MET A 596 8.68 24.19 -17.66
CA MET A 596 8.94 23.21 -16.61
C MET A 596 9.55 23.89 -15.36
N PRO A 597 8.74 24.28 -14.37
CA PRO A 597 9.25 24.75 -13.08
C PRO A 597 9.67 23.55 -12.22
N LEU A 598 10.80 23.71 -11.53
CA LEU A 598 11.26 22.82 -10.48
C LEU A 598 11.12 23.53 -9.13
N PHE A 599 10.39 22.92 -8.21
CA PHE A 599 10.23 23.37 -6.82
C PHE A 599 11.18 22.56 -5.94
N VAL A 600 11.94 23.24 -5.07
CA VAL A 600 12.91 22.60 -4.17
C VAL A 600 12.70 23.04 -2.73
N VAL A 601 12.77 22.09 -1.81
CA VAL A 601 12.86 22.34 -0.37
C VAL A 601 14.33 22.21 0.00
N LEU A 602 14.90 23.23 0.60
CA LEU A 602 16.30 23.28 0.99
C LEU A 602 16.46 22.98 2.48
N ARG A 603 17.66 22.57 2.87
CA ARG A 603 18.02 22.42 4.29
C ARG A 603 17.94 23.77 4.99
N GLU A 604 17.65 23.72 6.28
CA GLU A 604 17.61 24.91 7.15
C GLU A 604 18.93 25.70 7.05
N GLY A 605 18.81 27.02 6.93
CA GLY A 605 19.94 27.92 6.77
C GLY A 605 20.49 28.04 5.34
N ILE A 606 19.97 27.27 4.38
CA ILE A 606 20.37 27.35 2.96
C ILE A 606 19.31 28.13 2.18
N ASN A 607 19.74 29.09 1.38
CA ASN A 607 18.90 29.86 0.47
C ASN A 607 19.23 29.52 -0.98
N LEU A 608 18.22 29.58 -1.85
CA LEU A 608 18.39 29.36 -3.28
C LEU A 608 19.03 30.58 -3.94
N ASP A 609 20.31 30.56 -4.08
CA ASP A 609 21.08 31.55 -4.84
C ASP A 609 21.39 31.06 -6.27
N GLU A 610 22.02 31.92 -7.09
CA GLU A 610 22.36 31.58 -8.48
C GLU A 610 23.43 30.44 -8.54
N ALA A 611 24.31 30.34 -7.56
CA ALA A 611 25.31 29.28 -7.50
C ALA A 611 24.64 27.92 -7.26
N LEU A 612 23.67 27.83 -6.34
CA LEU A 612 22.92 26.60 -6.08
C LEU A 612 22.00 26.25 -7.24
N LYS A 613 21.35 27.22 -7.90
CA LYS A 613 20.60 26.98 -9.15
C LYS A 613 21.49 26.41 -10.25
N ALA A 614 22.68 26.96 -10.42
CA ALA A 614 23.65 26.45 -11.38
C ALA A 614 24.11 25.02 -11.05
N LYS A 615 24.29 24.71 -9.75
CA LYS A 615 24.64 23.38 -9.24
C LYS A 615 23.52 22.38 -9.52
N ILE A 616 22.27 22.72 -9.22
CA ILE A 616 21.07 21.90 -9.49
C ILE A 616 20.96 21.63 -11.00
N ASN A 617 21.05 22.67 -11.82
CA ASN A 617 20.98 22.55 -13.27
C ASN A 617 22.15 21.72 -13.83
N GLY A 618 23.35 21.83 -13.22
CA GLY A 618 24.50 21.02 -13.53
C GLY A 618 24.29 19.53 -13.24
N ALA A 619 23.74 19.22 -12.07
CA ALA A 619 23.39 17.85 -11.68
C ALA A 619 22.39 17.22 -12.65
N ILE A 620 21.32 17.93 -13.00
CA ILE A 620 20.33 17.47 -13.99
C ILE A 620 20.98 17.25 -15.36
N ARG A 621 21.82 18.19 -15.80
CA ARG A 621 22.51 18.10 -17.10
C ARG A 621 23.45 16.90 -17.17
N SER A 622 24.16 16.64 -16.09
CA SER A 622 25.14 15.53 -16.01
C SER A 622 24.48 14.17 -15.86
N ALA A 623 23.44 14.09 -15.02
CA ALA A 623 22.78 12.82 -14.74
C ALA A 623 21.79 12.40 -15.84
N LEU A 624 21.17 13.37 -16.53
CA LEU A 624 20.09 13.11 -17.47
C LEU A 624 20.40 13.68 -18.87
N SER A 625 20.08 14.97 -19.08
CA SER A 625 20.31 15.66 -20.35
C SER A 625 20.12 17.17 -20.19
N PRO A 626 20.82 18.00 -20.99
CA PRO A 626 20.57 19.44 -21.04
C PRO A 626 19.09 19.81 -21.32
N ARG A 627 18.34 18.93 -22.01
CA ARG A 627 16.93 19.14 -22.36
C ARG A 627 16.00 19.11 -21.16
N PHE A 628 16.39 18.45 -20.07
CA PHE A 628 15.60 18.34 -18.83
C PHE A 628 15.94 19.39 -17.78
N VAL A 629 16.82 20.32 -18.11
CA VAL A 629 17.07 21.49 -17.25
C VAL A 629 15.78 22.32 -17.15
N PRO A 630 15.28 22.62 -15.93
CA PRO A 630 14.04 23.33 -15.73
C PRO A 630 14.14 24.78 -16.25
N ASN A 631 12.98 25.34 -16.63
CA ASN A 631 12.91 26.75 -17.02
C ASN A 631 13.06 27.72 -15.85
N GLY A 632 12.85 27.22 -14.63
CA GLY A 632 13.07 27.96 -13.39
C GLY A 632 13.14 27.01 -12.19
N VAL A 633 13.99 27.35 -11.24
CA VAL A 633 14.09 26.65 -9.95
C VAL A 633 13.57 27.59 -8.87
N PHE A 634 12.66 27.10 -8.04
CA PHE A 634 11.94 27.88 -7.03
C PHE A 634 12.05 27.21 -5.67
N GLN A 635 12.49 27.97 -4.66
CA GLN A 635 12.49 27.48 -3.28
C GLN A 635 11.09 27.54 -2.71
N VAL A 636 10.65 26.45 -2.07
CA VAL A 636 9.38 26.33 -1.37
C VAL A 636 9.60 25.79 0.03
N ALA A 637 8.66 26.05 0.93
CA ALA A 637 8.73 25.51 2.29
C ALA A 637 8.49 24.01 2.30
N GLU A 638 7.52 23.53 1.52
CA GLU A 638 7.15 22.11 1.45
C GLU A 638 6.65 21.74 0.05
N ILE A 639 6.84 20.46 -0.32
CA ILE A 639 6.22 19.86 -1.50
C ILE A 639 4.85 19.30 -1.13
N PRO A 640 3.76 19.62 -1.87
CA PRO A 640 2.43 19.09 -1.63
C PRO A 640 2.39 17.57 -1.69
N ARG A 641 1.86 16.94 -0.63
CA ARG A 641 1.79 15.48 -0.52
C ARG A 641 0.41 15.01 -0.09
N THR A 642 0.02 13.84 -0.60
CA THR A 642 -1.12 13.09 -0.08
C THR A 642 -0.82 12.61 1.34
N LEU A 643 -1.86 12.20 2.09
CA LEU A 643 -1.69 11.56 3.41
C LEU A 643 -0.80 10.31 3.37
N SER A 644 -0.74 9.62 2.23
CA SER A 644 0.18 8.49 2.01
C SER A 644 1.60 8.91 1.60
N GLY A 645 1.92 10.20 1.60
CA GLY A 645 3.25 10.74 1.30
C GLY A 645 3.59 10.89 -0.18
N LYS A 646 2.66 10.62 -1.11
CA LYS A 646 2.88 10.79 -2.57
C LYS A 646 2.88 12.26 -2.95
N LYS A 647 3.85 12.67 -3.79
CA LYS A 647 3.89 14.04 -4.37
C LYS A 647 2.65 14.28 -5.24
N GLN A 648 2.14 15.50 -5.22
CA GLN A 648 0.92 15.86 -5.95
C GLN A 648 1.24 16.63 -7.25
N GLU A 649 2.04 16.05 -8.14
CA GLU A 649 2.47 16.66 -9.40
C GLU A 649 1.26 17.05 -10.29
N LEU A 650 0.35 16.10 -10.54
CA LEU A 650 -0.77 16.30 -11.43
C LEU A 650 -1.76 17.37 -10.93
N PRO A 651 -2.17 17.40 -9.66
CA PRO A 651 -2.97 18.50 -9.12
C PRO A 651 -2.30 19.87 -9.25
N ILE A 652 -0.99 19.97 -8.96
CA ILE A 652 -0.23 21.21 -9.11
C ILE A 652 -0.10 21.59 -10.59
N LYS A 653 0.15 20.64 -11.49
CA LYS A 653 0.13 20.91 -12.95
C LYS A 653 -1.19 21.55 -13.38
N LYS A 654 -2.33 21.00 -12.99
CA LYS A 654 -3.66 21.53 -13.30
C LYS A 654 -3.90 22.92 -12.71
N LEU A 655 -3.47 23.16 -11.48
CA LEU A 655 -3.52 24.48 -10.84
C LEU A 655 -2.71 25.52 -11.65
N LEU A 656 -1.48 25.16 -12.03
CA LEU A 656 -0.60 26.06 -12.82
C LEU A 656 -1.10 26.28 -14.25
N LEU A 657 -1.95 25.40 -14.77
CA LEU A 657 -2.69 25.56 -16.03
C LEU A 657 -3.99 26.35 -15.88
N GLY A 658 -4.26 26.89 -14.69
CA GLY A 658 -5.38 27.82 -14.44
C GLY A 658 -6.68 27.16 -13.96
N GLN A 659 -6.67 25.88 -13.59
CA GLN A 659 -7.83 25.28 -12.97
C GLN A 659 -7.99 25.76 -11.51
N PRO A 660 -9.21 26.00 -11.02
CA PRO A 660 -9.45 26.38 -9.63
C PRO A 660 -8.95 25.31 -8.66
N ILE A 661 -8.31 25.73 -7.58
CA ILE A 661 -7.71 24.82 -6.59
C ILE A 661 -8.74 23.86 -6.00
N GLU A 662 -9.95 24.31 -5.74
CA GLU A 662 -11.04 23.53 -5.16
C GLU A 662 -11.51 22.38 -6.07
N LYS A 663 -11.24 22.49 -7.39
CA LYS A 663 -11.56 21.44 -8.37
C LYS A 663 -10.45 20.41 -8.54
N VAL A 664 -9.22 20.73 -8.16
CA VAL A 664 -8.05 19.89 -8.44
C VAL A 664 -7.43 19.29 -7.18
N ILE A 665 -7.62 19.91 -6.01
CA ILE A 665 -7.03 19.48 -4.75
C ILE A 665 -8.08 19.47 -3.63
N ASN A 666 -8.24 18.34 -2.96
CA ASN A 666 -8.94 18.26 -1.69
C ASN A 666 -7.92 18.42 -0.55
N LYS A 667 -7.95 19.56 0.14
CA LYS A 667 -7.03 19.90 1.24
C LYS A 667 -7.10 18.91 2.38
N ASP A 668 -8.27 18.35 2.66
CA ASP A 668 -8.50 17.40 3.74
C ASP A 668 -7.88 16.00 3.47
N ALA A 669 -7.44 15.76 2.24
CA ALA A 669 -6.74 14.54 1.84
C ALA A 669 -5.21 14.74 1.72
N MET A 670 -4.70 15.86 2.23
CA MET A 670 -3.28 16.21 2.18
C MET A 670 -2.61 16.08 3.55
N ALA A 671 -1.35 15.69 3.53
CA ALA A 671 -0.49 15.69 4.73
C ALA A 671 -0.08 17.12 5.15
N ASN A 672 -0.02 18.05 4.20
CA ASN A 672 0.51 19.41 4.40
C ASN A 672 -0.26 20.47 3.58
N PRO A 673 -1.56 20.66 3.83
CA PRO A 673 -2.40 21.56 3.04
C PRO A 673 -1.97 23.04 3.10
N ASP A 674 -1.29 23.47 4.16
CA ASP A 674 -0.87 24.85 4.36
C ASP A 674 0.15 25.33 3.32
N CYS A 675 0.91 24.40 2.70
CA CYS A 675 1.86 24.73 1.65
C CYS A 675 1.20 25.25 0.36
N LEU A 676 -0.09 24.97 0.15
CA LEU A 676 -0.79 25.31 -1.09
C LEU A 676 -0.89 26.80 -1.37
N GLY A 677 -0.91 27.65 -0.35
CA GLY A 677 -0.99 29.10 -0.49
C GLY A 677 0.10 29.67 -1.40
N TRP A 678 1.31 29.13 -1.30
CA TRP A 678 2.44 29.52 -2.14
C TRP A 678 2.20 29.15 -3.61
N TYR A 679 1.73 27.94 -3.90
CA TYR A 679 1.48 27.45 -5.26
C TYR A 679 0.32 28.19 -5.95
N VAL A 680 -0.72 28.56 -5.20
CA VAL A 680 -1.82 29.40 -5.70
C VAL A 680 -1.30 30.77 -6.08
N SER A 681 -0.50 31.41 -5.22
CA SER A 681 0.10 32.71 -5.51
C SER A 681 1.02 32.65 -6.74
N PHE A 682 1.82 31.60 -6.87
CA PHE A 682 2.68 31.35 -8.01
C PHE A 682 1.88 31.18 -9.32
N ALA A 683 0.78 30.41 -9.26
CA ALA A 683 -0.12 30.21 -10.40
C ALA A 683 -0.73 31.54 -10.87
N HIS A 684 -1.25 32.35 -9.96
CA HIS A 684 -1.84 33.66 -10.26
C HIS A 684 -0.81 34.63 -10.88
N ALA A 685 0.39 34.70 -10.34
CA ALA A 685 1.46 35.56 -10.86
C ALA A 685 1.83 35.18 -12.31
N ARG A 686 1.87 33.88 -12.62
CA ARG A 686 2.14 33.39 -13.97
C ARG A 686 1.01 33.70 -14.97
N LEU A 687 -0.23 33.42 -14.58
CA LEU A 687 -1.40 33.65 -15.44
C LEU A 687 -1.62 35.14 -15.70
N GLY A 688 -1.31 35.98 -14.70
CA GLY A 688 -1.36 37.46 -14.85
C GLY A 688 -0.29 38.01 -15.76
N SER A 689 0.93 37.44 -15.79
CA SER A 689 2.01 37.87 -16.70
C SER A 689 1.75 37.46 -18.16
N GLY A 690 1.02 36.37 -18.39
CA GLY A 690 0.65 35.93 -19.75
C GLY A 690 -0.40 36.77 -20.44
N ARG A 691 -1.17 37.62 -19.73
CA ARG A 691 -2.16 38.55 -20.31
C ARG A 691 -1.55 39.87 -20.77
N LYS A 692 -0.31 40.17 -20.48
CA LYS A 692 0.39 41.40 -20.93
C LYS A 692 1.22 41.23 -22.20
N ALA A 693 1.23 40.03 -22.80
CA ALA A 693 2.02 39.69 -23.98
C ALA A 693 1.16 39.12 -25.13
N SER A 694 -0.09 39.59 -25.28
CA SER A 694 -0.94 39.32 -26.44
C SER A 694 -1.42 40.61 -27.07
#